data_930598acad4d7210b75cd10924fb0433
#
_entry.id   930598acad4d7210b75cd10924fb0433
#
_cell.length_a   1.000
_cell.length_b   1.000
_cell.length_c   1.000
_cell.angle_alpha   90.00
_cell.angle_beta   90.00
_cell.angle_gamma   90.00
#
_symmetry.space_group_name_H-M   'P 1'
#
loop_
_entity.id
_entity.type
_entity.pdbx_description
1 polymer ?
#
loop_
_entity_poly.entity_id
_entity_poly.type
_entity_poly.pdbx_seq_one_letter_code
_entity_poly.pdbx_strand_id
1 'polypeptide(L)'
;FQWTHVLAEDIIFWHYDIINLADNKYDSTVFGFYTDPSVGSVDNDARFNSQLDMAYAWAPTGKGLPDNYKTGYYGQAFLESPGNGTNGLDDDEDGMVDERRDDGIDNDGDWTPYTDANGNGKWDVEEPLNDDVGTDGVAQFDLQYDGPDADGTQGNGVPDAGEPNFDKTDKDESDQIGLQSAYIGLLSDKGPNGVWPKNDLVMWNKMTQGFIDTTAKSNISMVFSSGKFPLGKNERERFSIAILFGDDLDDLIFNKKTVQAIYDANYNFAQPPYTPTLTAVAGDRKVFLYWDDVAEKSYDKFLKTFDFEGYLLYRSTEAEFLDIKTVTDSKGQGKFWKPIAQWDLIDTIKGPDPVGINGAHFWRGDDSGLDHSYVDTDVKNGVKYYYALVSYDKGVVPNKIDSVYGPTGGLTPSECTKIITEDFNGILQFVDINCAVVTPTTQAAGYVPPTVEGTLSSVKQGIGTGSMAVSVINPNLIKEGYIYKVIFDSTGGFPGYKTTTYSILRQSSASAAAETLVINKNINTVGSVKPTSPFDGMTATIANDTTVAIIDSLTGWAAGNKTNTAVRARLDVLNPAKTIAWPGDYEIKFFNTPQDTGAFASGSYIKAPVNFTITNITNGYRNKFLIQDMDGSGTFTSGDTIRILEAFVSTANFKFTYRLSYFNLPVNSVQPAEGDKFIIRTSKQFAENDYFEFTTHAAGIKNDLAKGQMDNISVVPNPYIGTASWERRVLLQAGRGDRKIDFTHLPPVCTIRIYTVAGALVKTLYKNSSFDNGSLSWDLISDDGMEVAYGLYIYHVDAPNIGEHIGKFAVIK
;
A
#
# COMPACT_ATOMS: atom_id res chain seq x y z
N PHE A 1 -17.42 -9.10 16.95
CA PHE A 1 -16.32 -8.63 16.06
C PHE A 1 -15.88 -7.22 16.46
N GLN A 2 -14.68 -6.84 16.06
CA GLN A 2 -14.05 -5.57 16.35
C GLN A 2 -13.28 -5.11 15.13
N TRP A 3 -13.23 -3.81 14.85
CA TRP A 3 -12.41 -3.23 13.80
C TRP A 3 -11.21 -2.47 14.36
N THR A 4 -10.15 -2.42 13.60
CA THR A 4 -8.92 -1.70 13.96
C THR A 4 -8.96 -0.21 13.57
N HIS A 5 -10.05 0.25 12.97
CA HIS A 5 -10.23 1.66 12.68
C HIS A 5 -10.22 2.48 13.98
N VAL A 6 -9.51 3.60 13.99
CA VAL A 6 -9.31 4.44 15.19
C VAL A 6 -10.62 4.95 15.82
N LEU A 7 -11.71 5.05 15.05
CA LEU A 7 -13.04 5.41 15.55
C LEU A 7 -13.79 4.20 16.16
N ALA A 8 -13.33 2.98 15.93
CA ALA A 8 -13.97 1.74 16.39
C ALA A 8 -13.04 0.84 17.21
N GLU A 9 -11.80 1.28 17.53
CA GLU A 9 -10.82 0.50 18.28
C GLU A 9 -11.31 0.11 19.69
N ASP A 10 -12.18 0.93 20.28
CA ASP A 10 -12.75 0.76 21.61
C ASP A 10 -14.17 0.17 21.61
N ILE A 11 -14.57 -0.48 20.51
CA ILE A 11 -15.91 -1.02 20.29
C ILE A 11 -15.83 -2.52 19.98
N ILE A 12 -16.66 -3.31 20.64
CA ILE A 12 -16.85 -4.75 20.36
C ILE A 12 -18.32 -5.00 20.08
N PHE A 13 -18.64 -5.48 18.88
CA PHE A 13 -20.00 -5.87 18.51
C PHE A 13 -20.29 -7.32 18.88
N TRP A 14 -21.46 -7.56 19.43
CA TRP A 14 -21.96 -8.87 19.80
C TRP A 14 -23.32 -9.10 19.17
N HIS A 15 -23.38 -10.09 18.27
CA HIS A 15 -24.61 -10.52 17.62
C HIS A 15 -24.96 -11.93 18.10
N TYR A 16 -26.23 -12.10 18.46
CA TYR A 16 -26.79 -13.36 18.86
C TYR A 16 -27.92 -13.77 17.94
N ASP A 17 -27.72 -14.81 17.15
CA ASP A 17 -28.79 -15.47 16.39
C ASP A 17 -29.45 -16.50 17.29
N ILE A 18 -30.73 -16.34 17.52
CA ILE A 18 -31.57 -17.19 18.39
C ILE A 18 -32.41 -18.06 17.50
N ILE A 19 -32.18 -19.39 17.51
CA ILE A 19 -32.87 -20.32 16.64
C ILE A 19 -33.63 -21.35 17.49
N ASN A 20 -34.90 -21.52 17.25
CA ASN A 20 -35.66 -22.59 17.91
C ASN A 20 -35.50 -23.93 17.17
N LEU A 21 -34.71 -24.82 17.69
CA LEU A 21 -34.49 -26.16 17.14
C LEU A 21 -35.49 -27.20 17.66
N ALA A 22 -36.39 -26.81 18.59
CA ALA A 22 -37.40 -27.73 19.13
C ALA A 22 -38.63 -27.84 18.18
N ASP A 23 -39.39 -28.93 18.36
CA ASP A 23 -40.64 -29.11 17.60
C ASP A 23 -41.79 -28.23 18.08
N ASN A 24 -41.66 -27.61 19.24
CA ASN A 24 -42.68 -26.77 19.85
C ASN A 24 -42.44 -25.30 19.52
N LYS A 25 -43.51 -24.54 19.25
CA LYS A 25 -43.48 -23.09 19.26
C LYS A 25 -43.45 -22.55 20.70
N TYR A 26 -42.62 -21.55 20.94
CA TYR A 26 -42.63 -20.77 22.18
C TYR A 26 -43.34 -19.45 21.93
N ASP A 27 -44.49 -19.23 22.55
CA ASP A 27 -45.28 -18.01 22.36
C ASP A 27 -44.76 -16.79 23.15
N SER A 28 -43.82 -17.00 24.00
CA SER A 28 -43.26 -15.94 24.85
C SER A 28 -41.82 -16.30 25.26
N THR A 29 -40.91 -15.86 24.43
CA THR A 29 -39.46 -15.93 24.68
C THR A 29 -38.98 -14.55 25.07
N VAL A 30 -37.95 -14.46 25.90
CA VAL A 30 -37.26 -13.19 26.22
C VAL A 30 -35.76 -13.46 26.12
N PHE A 31 -35.05 -12.64 25.40
CA PHE A 31 -33.60 -12.66 25.38
C PHE A 31 -33.04 -11.55 26.27
N GLY A 32 -32.01 -11.86 27.06
CA GLY A 32 -31.35 -10.87 27.89
C GLY A 32 -29.85 -11.07 27.93
N PHE A 33 -29.14 -9.97 27.92
CA PHE A 33 -27.69 -9.94 28.06
C PHE A 33 -27.30 -9.54 29.48
N TYR A 34 -26.63 -10.43 30.19
CA TYR A 34 -26.17 -10.25 31.58
C TYR A 34 -24.67 -9.87 31.60
N THR A 35 -24.36 -8.87 32.44
CA THR A 35 -22.95 -8.46 32.67
C THR A 35 -22.72 -8.14 34.16
N ASP A 36 -21.50 -8.40 34.64
CA ASP A 36 -20.97 -8.04 35.94
C ASP A 36 -19.69 -7.19 35.71
N PRO A 37 -19.83 -5.89 35.54
CA PRO A 37 -18.71 -5.01 35.29
C PRO A 37 -17.84 -4.84 36.51
N SER A 38 -16.51 -4.89 36.33
CA SER A 38 -15.52 -4.65 37.38
C SER A 38 -14.46 -3.67 36.89
N VAL A 39 -14.85 -2.41 36.73
CA VAL A 39 -13.95 -1.36 36.25
C VAL A 39 -12.98 -0.95 37.34
N GLY A 40 -11.77 -1.55 37.30
CA GLY A 40 -10.69 -1.29 38.27
C GLY A 40 -10.92 -1.82 39.67
N SER A 41 -12.14 -2.20 40.02
CA SER A 41 -12.52 -2.81 41.32
C SER A 41 -13.90 -3.45 41.23
N VAL A 42 -14.32 -4.18 42.26
CA VAL A 42 -15.66 -4.77 42.32
C VAL A 42 -16.76 -3.74 42.65
N ASP A 43 -16.40 -2.60 43.23
CA ASP A 43 -17.36 -1.54 43.55
C ASP A 43 -17.35 -0.47 42.48
N ASN A 44 -18.47 -0.33 41.76
CA ASN A 44 -18.63 0.59 40.65
C ASN A 44 -19.89 1.46 40.84
N ASP A 45 -19.86 2.65 40.29
CA ASP A 45 -21.07 3.40 40.00
C ASP A 45 -21.56 3.05 38.60
N ALA A 46 -22.87 2.99 38.38
CA ALA A 46 -23.45 2.74 37.06
C ALA A 46 -24.65 3.64 36.78
N ARG A 47 -24.88 3.91 35.49
CA ARG A 47 -26.05 4.65 35.00
C ARG A 47 -26.58 4.05 33.71
N PHE A 48 -27.88 4.27 33.48
CA PHE A 48 -28.48 4.11 32.15
C PHE A 48 -28.78 5.49 31.53
N ASN A 49 -28.43 5.65 30.28
CA ASN A 49 -28.77 6.81 29.48
C ASN A 49 -29.84 6.40 28.45
N SER A 50 -31.09 6.81 28.68
CA SER A 50 -32.25 6.47 27.85
C SER A 50 -32.30 7.20 26.50
N GLN A 51 -31.48 8.23 26.27
CA GLN A 51 -31.36 8.88 24.96
C GLN A 51 -30.35 8.18 24.04
N LEU A 52 -29.51 7.32 24.61
CA LEU A 52 -28.48 6.59 23.90
C LEU A 52 -28.66 5.07 23.99
N ASP A 53 -29.71 4.61 24.69
CA ASP A 53 -29.92 3.19 25.02
C ASP A 53 -28.66 2.47 25.47
N MET A 54 -27.95 3.11 26.41
CA MET A 54 -26.65 2.68 26.89
C MET A 54 -26.60 2.63 28.42
N ALA A 55 -26.23 1.48 28.98
CA ALA A 55 -25.78 1.40 30.36
C ALA A 55 -24.28 1.56 30.43
N TYR A 56 -23.78 2.23 31.44
CA TYR A 56 -22.35 2.38 31.65
C TYR A 56 -21.97 2.34 33.11
N ALA A 57 -20.73 1.87 33.35
CA ALA A 57 -20.14 1.74 34.67
C ALA A 57 -18.74 2.34 34.73
N TRP A 58 -18.34 2.82 35.92
CA TRP A 58 -17.04 3.39 36.16
C TRP A 58 -16.59 3.19 37.62
N ALA A 59 -15.27 3.25 37.85
CA ALA A 59 -14.75 3.27 39.22
C ALA A 59 -15.05 4.63 39.88
N PRO A 60 -15.70 4.71 41.07
CA PRO A 60 -16.05 5.96 41.71
C PRO A 60 -14.86 6.88 42.01
N THR A 61 -13.69 6.30 42.19
CA THR A 61 -12.42 7.00 42.46
C THR A 61 -11.64 7.36 41.21
N GLY A 62 -12.04 6.86 40.04
CA GLY A 62 -11.28 6.93 38.77
C GLY A 62 -9.96 6.14 38.81
N LYS A 63 -9.77 5.24 39.77
CA LYS A 63 -8.55 4.48 40.00
C LYS A 63 -8.84 3.00 40.26
N GLY A 64 -8.04 2.16 39.64
CA GLY A 64 -8.07 0.72 39.78
C GLY A 64 -7.13 0.20 40.87
N LEU A 65 -7.42 -0.98 41.38
CA LEU A 65 -6.62 -1.69 42.39
C LEU A 65 -5.84 -2.84 41.72
N PRO A 66 -4.63 -3.23 42.22
CA PRO A 66 -3.98 -2.70 43.42
C PRO A 66 -3.15 -1.40 43.22
N ASP A 67 -2.80 -1.02 41.98
CA ASP A 67 -1.71 -0.07 41.74
C ASP A 67 -2.17 1.39 41.53
N ASN A 68 -3.45 1.68 41.82
CA ASN A 68 -4.05 3.03 41.59
C ASN A 68 -3.91 3.56 40.14
N TYR A 69 -3.89 2.67 39.14
CA TYR A 69 -3.88 3.07 37.75
C TYR A 69 -5.18 3.82 37.38
N LYS A 70 -5.12 4.74 36.41
CA LYS A 70 -6.30 5.44 35.90
C LYS A 70 -7.23 4.42 35.24
N THR A 71 -8.52 4.45 35.61
CA THR A 71 -9.57 3.65 34.97
C THR A 71 -10.36 4.51 33.98
N GLY A 72 -10.85 3.89 32.91
CA GLY A 72 -11.83 4.48 32.00
C GLY A 72 -13.27 4.14 32.38
N TYR A 73 -14.13 4.14 31.39
CA TYR A 73 -15.54 3.81 31.44
C TYR A 73 -15.82 2.54 30.66
N TYR A 74 -16.76 1.75 31.10
CA TYR A 74 -17.32 0.59 30.43
C TYR A 74 -18.75 0.87 30.05
N GLY A 75 -19.17 0.57 28.80
CA GLY A 75 -20.54 0.77 28.30
C GLY A 75 -21.09 -0.50 27.66
N GLN A 76 -22.40 -0.63 27.74
CA GLN A 76 -23.19 -1.55 26.92
C GLN A 76 -24.21 -0.73 26.15
N ALA A 77 -24.16 -0.79 24.84
CA ALA A 77 -25.11 -0.13 23.96
C ALA A 77 -26.05 -1.19 23.37
N PHE A 78 -27.34 -0.94 23.47
CA PHE A 78 -28.34 -1.69 22.74
C PHE A 78 -28.32 -1.26 21.26
N LEU A 79 -28.48 -2.19 20.34
CA LEU A 79 -28.53 -1.95 18.89
C LEU A 79 -29.76 -2.58 18.24
N GLU A 80 -30.06 -3.83 18.55
CA GLU A 80 -31.08 -4.62 17.84
C GLU A 80 -31.77 -5.59 18.79
N SER A 81 -33.07 -5.75 18.63
CA SER A 81 -33.86 -6.73 19.35
C SER A 81 -34.47 -7.77 18.41
N PRO A 82 -34.96 -8.88 18.94
CA PRO A 82 -35.88 -9.75 18.22
C PRO A 82 -37.12 -9.00 17.74
N GLY A 83 -37.68 -9.48 16.62
CA GLY A 83 -38.92 -8.97 16.06
C GLY A 83 -40.17 -9.74 16.52
N ASN A 84 -41.34 -9.20 16.18
CA ASN A 84 -42.62 -9.87 16.39
C ASN A 84 -43.54 -9.80 15.15
N GLY A 85 -43.12 -10.30 14.05
CA GLY A 85 -43.82 -10.30 12.76
C GLY A 85 -45.13 -11.06 12.73
N THR A 86 -45.95 -11.05 13.79
CA THR A 86 -47.22 -11.80 13.85
C THR A 86 -48.28 -11.18 14.74
N ASN A 87 -48.10 -9.99 15.27
CA ASN A 87 -49.04 -9.39 16.24
C ASN A 87 -49.98 -8.33 15.63
N GLY A 88 -49.77 -7.94 14.38
CA GLY A 88 -50.51 -6.91 13.68
C GLY A 88 -50.26 -5.48 14.16
N LEU A 89 -49.09 -5.26 14.77
CA LEU A 89 -48.64 -3.94 15.24
C LEU A 89 -47.34 -3.59 14.49
N ASP A 90 -47.03 -2.37 14.42
CA ASP A 90 -45.77 -1.78 14.02
C ASP A 90 -45.01 -1.57 15.33
N ASP A 91 -44.11 -2.49 15.72
CA ASP A 91 -43.51 -2.52 17.04
C ASP A 91 -42.30 -1.56 17.17
N ASP A 92 -41.64 -1.16 16.06
CA ASP A 92 -40.54 -0.23 16.01
C ASP A 92 -40.88 1.17 15.48
N GLU A 93 -42.16 1.36 15.08
CA GLU A 93 -42.73 2.64 14.61
C GLU A 93 -42.08 3.15 13.29
N ASP A 94 -41.59 2.25 12.43
CA ASP A 94 -40.99 2.59 11.15
C ASP A 94 -42.00 2.76 10.01
N GLY A 95 -43.21 2.30 10.22
CA GLY A 95 -44.36 2.45 9.32
C GLY A 95 -44.72 1.18 8.58
N MET A 96 -44.04 0.08 8.81
CA MET A 96 -44.32 -1.25 8.34
C MET A 96 -45.01 -2.07 9.44
N VAL A 97 -45.51 -3.25 9.19
CA VAL A 97 -46.23 -4.06 10.15
C VAL A 97 -45.92 -5.53 9.93
N ASP A 98 -45.47 -6.20 11.00
CA ASP A 98 -45.21 -7.63 10.99
C ASP A 98 -44.08 -8.04 9.99
N GLU A 99 -43.02 -7.23 9.79
CA GLU A 99 -41.87 -7.55 8.94
C GLU A 99 -41.11 -8.77 9.46
N ARG A 100 -40.55 -9.53 8.52
CA ARG A 100 -39.83 -10.76 8.86
C ARG A 100 -38.59 -10.93 8.03
N ARG A 101 -37.51 -11.08 8.69
CA ARG A 101 -36.15 -11.25 8.13
C ARG A 101 -35.89 -12.55 7.35
N ASP A 102 -36.85 -13.45 7.22
CA ASP A 102 -36.65 -14.77 6.60
C ASP A 102 -37.87 -15.18 5.72
N ASP A 103 -38.60 -14.21 5.21
CA ASP A 103 -39.80 -14.47 4.40
C ASP A 103 -39.57 -14.33 2.88
N GLY A 104 -38.38 -13.84 2.46
CA GLY A 104 -38.03 -13.66 1.07
C GLY A 104 -38.68 -12.45 0.41
N ILE A 105 -39.05 -11.45 1.21
CA ILE A 105 -39.63 -10.18 0.78
C ILE A 105 -38.65 -9.08 1.18
N ASP A 106 -38.43 -8.11 0.31
CA ASP A 106 -37.78 -6.84 0.59
C ASP A 106 -38.86 -5.90 1.11
N ASN A 107 -38.99 -5.83 2.44
CA ASN A 107 -40.14 -5.18 3.08
C ASN A 107 -40.03 -3.66 3.05
N ASP A 108 -38.83 -3.11 3.21
CA ASP A 108 -38.60 -1.67 3.17
C ASP A 108 -38.30 -1.13 1.75
N GLY A 109 -37.98 -2.02 0.80
CA GLY A 109 -37.81 -1.70 -0.61
C GLY A 109 -36.47 -1.01 -0.91
N ASP A 110 -35.42 -1.25 -0.12
CA ASP A 110 -34.11 -0.60 -0.26
C ASP A 110 -33.15 -1.43 -1.11
N TRP A 111 -33.44 -2.72 -1.38
CA TRP A 111 -32.66 -3.53 -2.29
C TRP A 111 -32.65 -2.97 -3.71
N THR A 112 -31.48 -2.83 -4.31
CA THR A 112 -31.31 -2.24 -5.65
C THR A 112 -30.75 -3.24 -6.66
N PRO A 113 -31.45 -3.51 -7.79
CA PRO A 113 -30.93 -4.37 -8.85
C PRO A 113 -29.71 -3.75 -9.55
N TYR A 114 -29.04 -4.55 -10.37
CA TYR A 114 -27.93 -4.06 -11.21
C TYR A 114 -28.38 -2.88 -12.10
N THR A 115 -27.41 -2.06 -12.49
CA THR A 115 -27.66 -0.93 -13.41
C THR A 115 -27.44 -1.38 -14.85
N ASP A 116 -28.48 -1.45 -15.65
CA ASP A 116 -28.38 -1.67 -17.11
C ASP A 116 -28.08 -0.35 -17.83
N ALA A 117 -26.79 -0.02 -17.92
CA ALA A 117 -26.34 1.25 -18.50
C ALA A 117 -26.44 1.29 -20.03
N ASN A 118 -26.42 0.13 -20.68
CA ASN A 118 -26.49 0.02 -22.14
C ASN A 118 -27.89 -0.31 -22.67
N GLY A 119 -28.85 -0.63 -21.81
CA GLY A 119 -30.25 -0.88 -22.15
C GLY A 119 -30.52 -2.22 -22.84
N ASN A 120 -29.66 -3.23 -22.63
CA ASN A 120 -29.81 -4.54 -23.28
C ASN A 120 -30.63 -5.55 -22.47
N GLY A 121 -31.04 -5.20 -21.24
CA GLY A 121 -31.88 -6.03 -20.36
C GLY A 121 -31.11 -7.17 -19.70
N LYS A 122 -29.81 -7.04 -19.58
CA LYS A 122 -28.91 -7.98 -18.90
C LYS A 122 -27.77 -7.20 -18.23
N TRP A 123 -27.23 -7.76 -17.17
CA TRP A 123 -26.01 -7.24 -16.59
C TRP A 123 -24.78 -7.61 -17.44
N ASP A 124 -23.91 -6.65 -17.67
CA ASP A 124 -22.60 -6.81 -18.30
C ASP A 124 -21.50 -6.48 -17.28
N VAL A 125 -20.34 -7.13 -17.37
CA VAL A 125 -19.26 -7.08 -16.35
C VAL A 125 -18.73 -5.68 -16.01
N GLU A 126 -18.97 -4.68 -16.86
CA GLU A 126 -18.58 -3.28 -16.62
C GLU A 126 -19.69 -2.43 -15.98
N GLU A 127 -20.86 -3.01 -15.75
CA GLU A 127 -22.03 -2.34 -15.18
C GLU A 127 -22.10 -2.57 -13.67
N PRO A 128 -22.55 -1.58 -12.87
CA PRO A 128 -22.70 -1.75 -11.43
C PRO A 128 -23.72 -2.83 -11.05
N LEU A 129 -23.35 -3.77 -10.20
CA LEU A 129 -24.25 -4.78 -9.64
C LEU A 129 -25.18 -4.20 -8.58
N ASN A 130 -24.80 -3.12 -7.90
CA ASN A 130 -25.49 -2.63 -6.71
C ASN A 130 -25.62 -3.74 -5.65
N ASP A 131 -26.83 -4.09 -5.22
CA ASP A 131 -27.09 -5.15 -4.25
C ASP A 131 -27.24 -6.54 -4.90
N ASP A 132 -27.43 -6.62 -6.21
CA ASP A 132 -27.65 -7.82 -7.04
C ASP A 132 -26.33 -8.57 -7.29
N VAL A 133 -25.66 -8.96 -6.20
CA VAL A 133 -24.33 -9.57 -6.22
C VAL A 133 -24.32 -11.09 -6.18
N GLY A 134 -25.52 -11.70 -6.09
CA GLY A 134 -25.71 -13.14 -6.00
C GLY A 134 -25.64 -13.68 -4.58
N THR A 135 -26.00 -14.97 -4.41
CA THR A 135 -26.13 -15.62 -3.11
C THR A 135 -24.82 -15.75 -2.33
N ASP A 136 -23.68 -15.63 -2.97
CA ASP A 136 -22.36 -15.67 -2.29
C ASP A 136 -21.95 -14.29 -1.71
N GLY A 137 -22.67 -13.21 -2.08
CA GLY A 137 -22.44 -11.87 -1.60
C GLY A 137 -21.15 -11.21 -2.13
N VAL A 138 -20.53 -11.76 -3.21
CA VAL A 138 -19.24 -11.31 -3.76
C VAL A 138 -19.47 -10.42 -4.97
N ALA A 139 -19.16 -9.15 -4.86
CA ALA A 139 -19.28 -8.19 -5.95
C ALA A 139 -18.09 -8.20 -6.91
N GLN A 140 -18.29 -7.70 -8.13
CA GLN A 140 -17.28 -7.66 -9.20
C GLN A 140 -15.96 -6.95 -8.87
N PHE A 141 -15.89 -6.17 -7.80
CA PHE A 141 -14.67 -5.48 -7.35
C PHE A 141 -14.02 -6.13 -6.12
N ASP A 142 -14.59 -7.25 -5.63
CA ASP A 142 -14.02 -7.98 -4.52
C ASP A 142 -12.78 -8.79 -4.95
N LEU A 143 -11.82 -8.96 -4.05
CA LEU A 143 -10.61 -9.74 -4.33
C LEU A 143 -10.90 -11.23 -4.61
N GLN A 144 -12.00 -11.75 -4.08
CA GLN A 144 -12.43 -13.13 -4.27
C GLN A 144 -13.27 -13.33 -5.53
N TYR A 145 -13.58 -12.23 -6.25
CA TYR A 145 -14.37 -12.34 -7.45
C TYR A 145 -13.59 -13.06 -8.56
N ASP A 146 -14.11 -14.20 -9.00
CA ASP A 146 -13.51 -15.03 -10.06
C ASP A 146 -14.37 -15.08 -11.36
N GLY A 147 -15.39 -14.24 -11.43
CA GLY A 147 -16.31 -14.11 -12.56
C GLY A 147 -17.77 -14.23 -12.15
N PRO A 148 -18.71 -14.08 -13.07
CA PRO A 148 -20.14 -14.19 -12.78
C PRO A 148 -20.52 -15.55 -12.21
N ASP A 149 -21.41 -15.58 -11.24
CA ASP A 149 -21.86 -16.79 -10.55
C ASP A 149 -22.44 -17.85 -11.48
N ALA A 150 -22.04 -19.08 -11.26
CA ALA A 150 -22.48 -20.20 -12.09
C ALA A 150 -23.95 -20.58 -11.82
N ASP A 151 -24.52 -20.20 -10.67
CA ASP A 151 -25.91 -20.46 -10.29
C ASP A 151 -26.91 -19.50 -10.92
N GLY A 152 -26.41 -18.34 -11.43
CA GLY A 152 -27.21 -17.35 -12.15
C GLY A 152 -28.00 -16.41 -11.25
N THR A 153 -27.62 -16.28 -9.97
CA THR A 153 -28.23 -15.35 -9.02
C THR A 153 -27.65 -13.95 -9.17
N GLN A 154 -26.38 -13.81 -9.53
CA GLN A 154 -25.72 -12.52 -9.74
C GLN A 154 -26.23 -11.80 -11.00
N GLY A 155 -26.62 -10.52 -10.88
CA GLY A 155 -27.06 -9.69 -12.00
C GLY A 155 -28.34 -10.18 -12.66
N ASN A 156 -29.23 -10.80 -11.90
CA ASN A 156 -30.47 -11.39 -12.38
C ASN A 156 -31.71 -10.44 -12.25
N GLY A 157 -31.54 -9.32 -11.49
CA GLY A 157 -32.61 -8.33 -11.26
C GLY A 157 -33.69 -8.77 -10.27
N VAL A 158 -33.39 -9.78 -9.44
CA VAL A 158 -34.30 -10.31 -8.42
C VAL A 158 -33.51 -10.48 -7.12
N PRO A 159 -34.03 -10.04 -5.97
CA PRO A 159 -33.33 -10.22 -4.70
C PRO A 159 -33.23 -11.70 -4.34
N ASP A 160 -32.02 -12.14 -4.01
CA ASP A 160 -31.69 -13.49 -3.62
C ASP A 160 -31.11 -13.53 -2.18
N ALA A 161 -31.44 -14.59 -1.43
CA ALA A 161 -31.02 -14.73 -0.03
C ALA A 161 -29.48 -14.77 0.08
N GLY A 162 -28.89 -13.80 0.75
CA GLY A 162 -27.43 -13.62 0.89
C GLY A 162 -26.94 -12.33 0.28
N GLU A 163 -27.74 -11.67 -0.52
CA GLU A 163 -27.45 -10.35 -1.06
C GLU A 163 -27.56 -9.26 0.00
N PRO A 164 -26.82 -8.14 -0.12
CA PRO A 164 -26.98 -6.98 0.76
C PRO A 164 -28.40 -6.41 0.72
N ASN A 165 -28.85 -5.80 1.82
CA ASN A 165 -30.13 -5.15 1.95
C ASN A 165 -31.31 -6.07 1.57
N PHE A 166 -31.24 -7.33 1.98
CA PHE A 166 -32.29 -8.33 1.74
C PHE A 166 -32.31 -9.40 2.82
N ASP A 167 -33.50 -9.75 3.32
CA ASP A 167 -33.72 -10.79 4.34
C ASP A 167 -32.75 -10.61 5.54
N LYS A 168 -31.94 -11.62 5.78
CA LYS A 168 -31.02 -11.73 6.94
C LYS A 168 -29.86 -10.76 6.91
N THR A 169 -29.56 -10.21 5.78
CA THR A 169 -28.45 -9.26 5.62
C THR A 169 -28.87 -7.83 5.91
N ASP A 170 -30.19 -7.60 5.98
CA ASP A 170 -30.77 -6.34 6.35
C ASP A 170 -31.24 -6.30 7.81
N LYS A 171 -31.05 -5.13 8.46
CA LYS A 171 -31.51 -4.90 9.84
C LYS A 171 -32.98 -4.45 9.89
N ASP A 172 -33.43 -3.76 8.85
CA ASP A 172 -34.74 -3.15 8.81
C ASP A 172 -35.84 -4.12 8.31
N GLU A 173 -35.46 -5.35 7.99
CA GLU A 173 -36.35 -6.47 7.67
C GLU A 173 -36.95 -7.19 8.92
N SER A 174 -37.06 -6.54 10.05
CA SER A 174 -37.56 -7.15 11.30
C SER A 174 -38.29 -6.14 12.15
N ASP A 175 -39.58 -6.37 12.39
CA ASP A 175 -40.45 -5.59 13.26
C ASP A 175 -39.97 -5.67 14.72
N GLN A 176 -38.97 -4.87 15.05
CA GLN A 176 -38.18 -4.94 16.29
C GLN A 176 -38.97 -4.48 17.50
N ILE A 177 -39.11 -5.33 18.52
CA ILE A 177 -39.82 -4.97 19.78
C ILE A 177 -39.05 -4.06 20.73
N GLY A 178 -37.79 -3.75 20.38
CA GLY A 178 -36.95 -2.84 21.14
C GLY A 178 -36.47 -3.36 22.49
N LEU A 179 -35.78 -2.49 23.24
CA LEU A 179 -35.32 -2.75 24.60
C LEU A 179 -36.47 -2.46 25.61
N GLN A 180 -37.06 -3.52 26.17
CA GLN A 180 -38.20 -3.39 27.06
C GLN A 180 -37.82 -3.32 28.55
N SER A 181 -36.71 -3.89 28.94
CA SER A 181 -36.25 -3.93 30.32
C SER A 181 -34.73 -3.75 30.44
N ALA A 182 -34.32 -2.88 31.35
CA ALA A 182 -32.92 -2.81 31.77
C ALA A 182 -32.84 -2.81 33.29
N TYR A 183 -32.21 -3.81 33.86
CA TYR A 183 -31.88 -3.86 35.26
C TYR A 183 -30.45 -3.43 35.51
N ILE A 184 -30.27 -2.47 36.42
CA ILE A 184 -28.99 -2.07 36.95
C ILE A 184 -29.09 -2.10 38.47
N GLY A 185 -28.45 -3.05 39.15
CA GLY A 185 -28.56 -3.19 40.57
C GLY A 185 -27.49 -4.06 41.17
N LEU A 186 -27.70 -4.46 42.42
CA LEU A 186 -26.69 -5.22 43.17
C LEU A 186 -26.56 -6.64 42.62
N LEU A 187 -25.31 -7.08 42.46
CA LEU A 187 -24.97 -8.49 42.27
C LEU A 187 -25.14 -9.22 43.63
N SER A 188 -26.21 -9.93 43.80
CA SER A 188 -26.49 -10.63 45.06
C SER A 188 -27.47 -11.78 44.85
N ASP A 189 -27.28 -12.88 45.57
CA ASP A 189 -28.21 -14.02 45.65
C ASP A 189 -29.28 -13.85 46.75
N LYS A 190 -29.23 -12.72 47.49
CA LYS A 190 -30.10 -12.41 48.62
C LYS A 190 -30.75 -11.05 48.49
N GLY A 191 -32.06 -11.02 48.81
CA GLY A 191 -32.85 -9.81 48.86
C GLY A 191 -33.53 -9.41 47.56
N PRO A 192 -34.54 -8.51 47.64
CA PRO A 192 -35.41 -8.17 46.51
C PRO A 192 -34.73 -7.31 45.44
N ASN A 193 -33.59 -6.69 45.73
CA ASN A 193 -32.88 -5.74 44.88
C ASN A 193 -31.57 -6.28 44.36
N GLY A 194 -31.30 -7.58 44.51
CA GLY A 194 -30.11 -8.20 43.99
C GLY A 194 -30.42 -9.27 42.96
N VAL A 195 -29.52 -9.45 42.00
CA VAL A 195 -29.64 -10.51 40.98
C VAL A 195 -28.40 -11.37 41.02
N TRP A 196 -28.62 -12.66 41.03
CA TRP A 196 -27.60 -13.68 40.87
C TRP A 196 -27.90 -14.59 39.71
N PRO A 197 -26.99 -14.91 38.81
CA PRO A 197 -27.24 -15.65 37.56
C PRO A 197 -27.85 -17.05 37.70
N LYS A 198 -27.79 -17.62 38.91
CA LYS A 198 -28.37 -18.95 39.22
C LYS A 198 -29.80 -18.91 39.77
N ASN A 199 -30.41 -17.72 39.86
CA ASN A 199 -31.78 -17.55 40.35
C ASN A 199 -32.71 -17.26 39.19
N ASP A 200 -33.21 -18.28 38.53
CA ASP A 200 -34.02 -18.18 37.30
C ASP A 200 -35.25 -17.31 37.50
N LEU A 201 -35.94 -17.42 38.61
CA LEU A 201 -37.17 -16.64 38.87
C LEU A 201 -36.84 -15.13 39.02
N VAL A 202 -35.79 -14.80 39.73
CA VAL A 202 -35.37 -13.39 39.89
C VAL A 202 -34.89 -12.85 38.57
N MET A 203 -34.11 -13.61 37.80
CA MET A 203 -33.66 -13.23 36.44
C MET A 203 -34.88 -12.98 35.54
N TRP A 204 -35.82 -13.94 35.44
CA TRP A 204 -37.03 -13.76 34.67
C TRP A 204 -37.81 -12.51 35.06
N ASN A 205 -38.02 -12.26 36.34
CA ASN A 205 -38.71 -11.08 36.81
C ASN A 205 -37.99 -9.77 36.46
N LYS A 206 -36.66 -9.78 36.42
CA LYS A 206 -35.87 -8.60 36.02
C LYS A 206 -35.85 -8.39 34.51
N MET A 207 -35.77 -9.47 33.77
CA MET A 207 -35.82 -9.42 32.29
C MET A 207 -37.21 -9.04 31.75
N THR A 208 -38.28 -9.25 32.56
CA THR A 208 -39.68 -8.93 32.15
C THR A 208 -40.30 -7.83 33.00
N GLN A 209 -39.49 -7.02 33.68
CA GLN A 209 -40.02 -5.99 34.58
C GLN A 209 -40.74 -4.83 33.83
N GLY A 210 -40.47 -4.62 32.55
CA GLY A 210 -41.13 -3.62 31.72
C GLY A 210 -40.75 -2.17 32.11
N PHE A 211 -39.61 -1.97 32.74
CA PHE A 211 -39.05 -0.65 33.02
C PHE A 211 -37.53 -0.69 33.07
N ILE A 212 -36.93 0.48 32.99
CA ILE A 212 -35.47 0.67 32.93
C ILE A 212 -34.99 1.30 34.25
N ASP A 213 -34.09 0.63 34.95
CA ASP A 213 -33.39 1.18 36.11
C ASP A 213 -32.37 2.26 35.67
N THR A 214 -32.27 3.33 36.45
CA THR A 214 -31.44 4.48 36.02
C THR A 214 -30.07 4.57 36.68
N THR A 215 -29.90 4.04 37.92
CA THR A 215 -28.62 4.14 38.66
C THR A 215 -28.45 3.00 39.63
N ALA A 216 -27.19 2.57 39.83
CA ALA A 216 -26.79 1.69 40.93
C ALA A 216 -25.36 2.00 41.39
N LYS A 217 -25.00 1.51 42.58
CA LYS A 217 -23.67 1.70 43.19
C LYS A 217 -23.26 0.41 43.95
N SER A 218 -21.94 0.19 44.10
CA SER A 218 -21.29 -0.92 44.74
C SER A 218 -21.06 -2.12 43.80
N ASN A 219 -21.12 -3.33 44.27
CA ASN A 219 -20.94 -4.52 43.42
C ASN A 219 -22.22 -4.75 42.62
N ILE A 220 -22.21 -4.31 41.35
CA ILE A 220 -23.39 -4.26 40.51
C ILE A 220 -23.46 -5.36 39.47
N SER A 221 -24.66 -5.62 38.99
CA SER A 221 -24.89 -6.37 37.74
C SER A 221 -25.84 -5.60 36.85
N MET A 222 -25.74 -5.82 35.57
CA MET A 222 -26.59 -5.17 34.54
C MET A 222 -27.21 -6.26 33.67
N VAL A 223 -28.49 -6.12 33.34
CA VAL A 223 -29.20 -7.02 32.43
C VAL A 223 -30.01 -6.19 31.44
N PHE A 224 -29.71 -6.29 30.15
CA PHE A 224 -30.58 -5.79 29.10
C PHE A 224 -31.50 -6.91 28.63
N SER A 225 -32.75 -6.59 28.33
CA SER A 225 -33.69 -7.60 27.86
C SER A 225 -34.62 -7.03 26.80
N SER A 226 -34.83 -7.83 25.78
CA SER A 226 -35.87 -7.63 24.79
C SER A 226 -37.26 -7.66 25.43
N GLY A 227 -38.28 -7.23 24.70
CA GLY A 227 -39.65 -7.59 24.94
C GLY A 227 -39.89 -9.09 24.79
N LYS A 228 -41.15 -9.49 24.93
CA LYS A 228 -41.56 -10.87 24.73
C LYS A 228 -41.87 -11.08 23.26
N PHE A 229 -41.22 -12.03 22.63
CA PHE A 229 -41.42 -12.42 21.26
C PHE A 229 -41.76 -13.88 21.11
N PRO A 230 -42.54 -14.27 20.08
CA PRO A 230 -42.77 -15.67 19.76
C PRO A 230 -41.57 -16.25 19.01
N LEU A 231 -41.35 -17.56 19.12
CA LEU A 231 -40.30 -18.25 18.40
C LEU A 231 -40.77 -19.61 17.93
N GLY A 232 -41.17 -19.74 16.70
CA GLY A 232 -41.66 -20.95 16.04
C GLY A 232 -40.51 -21.94 15.78
N LYS A 233 -40.85 -23.13 15.31
CA LYS A 233 -39.84 -24.11 14.93
C LYS A 233 -39.03 -23.64 13.73
N ASN A 234 -37.71 -23.66 13.89
CA ASN A 234 -36.67 -23.18 12.95
C ASN A 234 -36.70 -21.66 12.70
N GLU A 235 -37.59 -20.92 13.34
CA GLU A 235 -37.53 -19.47 13.33
C GLU A 235 -36.21 -18.96 13.94
N ARG A 236 -35.74 -17.86 13.38
CA ARG A 236 -34.51 -17.19 13.80
C ARG A 236 -34.80 -15.73 14.14
N GLU A 237 -34.31 -15.30 15.28
CA GLU A 237 -34.35 -13.90 15.68
C GLU A 237 -32.95 -13.43 16.08
N ARG A 238 -32.70 -12.12 16.01
CA ARG A 238 -31.39 -11.56 16.37
C ARG A 238 -31.51 -10.60 17.56
N PHE A 239 -30.46 -10.60 18.37
CA PHE A 239 -30.24 -9.62 19.42
C PHE A 239 -28.81 -9.12 19.32
N SER A 240 -28.63 -7.80 19.20
CA SER A 240 -27.32 -7.18 18.99
C SER A 240 -27.05 -6.10 20.02
N ILE A 241 -25.84 -6.12 20.57
CA ILE A 241 -25.32 -5.09 21.47
C ILE A 241 -23.91 -4.74 21.07
N ALA A 242 -23.45 -3.56 21.53
CA ALA A 242 -22.03 -3.22 21.51
C ALA A 242 -21.49 -3.05 22.93
N ILE A 243 -20.31 -3.57 23.16
CA ILE A 243 -19.51 -3.28 24.35
C ILE A 243 -18.57 -2.15 23.96
N LEU A 244 -18.57 -1.10 24.80
CA LEU A 244 -17.84 0.15 24.58
C LEU A 244 -16.87 0.39 25.72
N PHE A 245 -15.72 0.92 25.37
CA PHE A 245 -14.75 1.43 26.35
C PHE A 245 -14.53 2.92 26.07
N GLY A 246 -14.12 3.69 27.07
CA GLY A 246 -13.79 5.10 26.89
C GLY A 246 -12.87 5.58 27.98
N ASP A 247 -11.95 6.49 27.68
CA ASP A 247 -11.05 7.12 28.65
C ASP A 247 -11.79 8.00 29.66
N ASP A 248 -12.90 8.57 29.24
CA ASP A 248 -13.85 9.33 30.04
C ASP A 248 -15.28 9.19 29.49
N LEU A 249 -16.26 9.87 30.10
CA LEU A 249 -17.65 9.77 29.68
C LEU A 249 -17.93 10.38 28.31
N ASP A 250 -17.24 11.44 27.93
CA ASP A 250 -17.42 12.08 26.62
C ASP A 250 -16.91 11.19 25.51
N ASP A 251 -15.80 10.51 25.72
CA ASP A 251 -15.22 9.51 24.83
C ASP A 251 -16.14 8.29 24.69
N LEU A 252 -16.68 7.78 25.79
CA LEU A 252 -17.67 6.70 25.75
C LEU A 252 -18.93 7.07 24.97
N ILE A 253 -19.43 8.29 25.13
CA ILE A 253 -20.59 8.82 24.37
C ILE A 253 -20.26 8.96 22.90
N PHE A 254 -19.05 9.40 22.56
CA PHE A 254 -18.58 9.45 21.18
C PHE A 254 -18.58 8.06 20.55
N ASN A 255 -18.04 7.04 21.24
CA ASN A 255 -18.03 5.66 20.80
C ASN A 255 -19.45 5.08 20.63
N LYS A 256 -20.41 5.46 21.50
CA LYS A 256 -21.82 5.07 21.33
C LYS A 256 -22.44 5.66 20.06
N LYS A 257 -22.15 6.94 19.76
CA LYS A 257 -22.65 7.57 18.53
C LYS A 257 -22.05 6.92 17.28
N THR A 258 -20.75 6.58 17.34
CA THR A 258 -20.05 5.87 16.26
C THR A 258 -20.66 4.49 16.03
N VAL A 259 -20.90 3.72 17.09
CA VAL A 259 -21.50 2.38 16.96
C VAL A 259 -22.92 2.43 16.43
N GLN A 260 -23.69 3.46 16.80
CA GLN A 260 -25.06 3.66 16.28
C GLN A 260 -25.00 3.95 14.77
N ALA A 261 -24.12 4.86 14.35
CA ALA A 261 -23.97 5.18 12.93
C ALA A 261 -23.56 3.94 12.09
N ILE A 262 -22.70 3.09 12.63
CA ILE A 262 -22.31 1.81 12.00
C ILE A 262 -23.52 0.87 11.88
N TYR A 263 -24.31 0.77 12.92
CA TYR A 263 -25.53 -0.05 12.94
C TYR A 263 -26.58 0.49 11.95
N ASP A 264 -26.84 1.81 11.99
CA ASP A 264 -27.81 2.46 11.11
C ASP A 264 -27.45 2.36 9.63
N ALA A 265 -26.15 2.19 9.33
CA ALA A 265 -25.64 1.92 7.99
C ALA A 265 -25.62 0.41 7.62
N ASN A 266 -26.42 -0.40 8.28
CA ASN A 266 -26.48 -1.86 8.07
C ASN A 266 -25.12 -2.57 8.21
N TYR A 267 -24.29 -2.10 9.18
CA TYR A 267 -22.88 -2.49 9.35
C TYR A 267 -22.01 -2.22 8.11
N ASN A 268 -22.54 -1.55 7.10
CA ASN A 268 -21.76 -1.02 6.01
C ASN A 268 -21.09 0.29 6.47
N PHE A 269 -19.78 0.30 6.52
CA PHE A 269 -18.99 1.49 6.82
C PHE A 269 -17.71 1.47 5.99
N ALA A 270 -17.10 2.63 5.82
CA ALA A 270 -15.86 2.75 5.08
C ALA A 270 -14.80 1.80 5.64
N GLN A 271 -14.32 0.91 4.80
CA GLN A 271 -13.30 -0.06 5.15
C GLN A 271 -11.93 0.43 4.71
N PRO A 272 -10.86 0.13 5.47
CA PRO A 272 -9.52 0.41 4.98
C PRO A 272 -9.25 -0.37 3.70
N PRO A 273 -8.35 0.14 2.83
CA PRO A 273 -7.98 -0.57 1.62
C PRO A 273 -7.37 -1.95 1.91
N TYR A 274 -7.39 -2.83 0.91
CA TYR A 274 -6.83 -4.19 1.03
C TYR A 274 -5.40 -4.17 1.56
N THR A 275 -5.09 -5.18 2.35
CA THR A 275 -3.78 -5.33 2.97
C THR A 275 -2.74 -5.75 1.94
N PRO A 276 -1.69 -4.96 1.66
CA PRO A 276 -0.63 -5.32 0.71
C PRO A 276 0.29 -6.40 1.28
N THR A 277 0.98 -7.15 0.43
CA THR A 277 1.99 -8.13 0.87
C THR A 277 3.37 -7.48 0.91
N LEU A 278 3.99 -7.39 2.08
CA LEU A 278 5.32 -6.82 2.28
C LEU A 278 6.40 -7.90 2.27
N THR A 279 7.44 -7.70 1.48
CA THR A 279 8.68 -8.50 1.56
C THR A 279 9.83 -7.65 2.06
N ALA A 280 10.56 -8.12 3.08
CA ALA A 280 11.75 -7.48 3.61
C ALA A 280 12.98 -8.38 3.43
N VAL A 281 14.06 -7.82 2.91
CA VAL A 281 15.33 -8.52 2.66
C VAL A 281 16.47 -7.83 3.40
N ALA A 282 17.12 -8.58 4.28
CA ALA A 282 18.27 -8.07 5.04
C ALA A 282 19.47 -7.79 4.11
N GLY A 283 20.15 -6.68 4.37
CA GLY A 283 21.41 -6.33 3.74
C GLY A 283 22.42 -5.81 4.76
N ASP A 284 23.63 -5.48 4.33
CA ASP A 284 24.62 -4.86 5.21
C ASP A 284 24.25 -3.39 5.49
N ARG A 285 23.86 -3.11 6.73
CA ARG A 285 23.36 -1.81 7.21
C ARG A 285 22.22 -1.23 6.36
N LYS A 286 21.38 -2.10 5.82
CA LYS A 286 20.19 -1.73 5.08
C LYS A 286 19.16 -2.85 5.07
N VAL A 287 17.92 -2.49 4.79
CA VAL A 287 16.83 -3.42 4.51
C VAL A 287 16.20 -3.01 3.19
N PHE A 288 16.06 -3.97 2.29
CA PHE A 288 15.27 -3.79 1.08
C PHE A 288 13.84 -4.22 1.37
N LEU A 289 12.90 -3.36 1.04
CA LEU A 289 11.46 -3.55 1.24
C LEU A 289 10.79 -3.42 -0.11
N TYR A 290 9.85 -4.29 -0.41
CA TYR A 290 9.02 -4.19 -1.61
C TYR A 290 7.67 -4.87 -1.39
N TRP A 291 6.65 -4.45 -2.15
CA TRP A 291 5.28 -4.89 -1.97
C TRP A 291 4.51 -4.93 -3.28
N ASP A 292 3.34 -5.57 -3.24
CA ASP A 292 2.41 -5.67 -4.35
C ASP A 292 1.48 -4.43 -4.47
N ASP A 293 0.64 -4.43 -5.51
CA ASP A 293 -0.30 -3.35 -5.82
C ASP A 293 -1.76 -3.70 -5.49
N VAL A 294 -1.99 -4.70 -4.63
CA VAL A 294 -3.34 -5.20 -4.35
C VAL A 294 -4.23 -4.13 -3.72
N ALA A 295 -3.66 -3.30 -2.85
CA ALA A 295 -4.39 -2.24 -2.16
C ALA A 295 -4.94 -1.15 -3.11
N GLU A 296 -4.26 -0.93 -4.24
CA GLU A 296 -4.68 0.08 -5.23
C GLU A 296 -5.98 -0.30 -5.98
N LYS A 297 -6.43 -1.53 -5.82
CA LYS A 297 -7.64 -2.08 -6.42
C LYS A 297 -8.81 -2.13 -5.45
N SER A 298 -8.62 -1.60 -4.23
CA SER A 298 -9.66 -1.61 -3.21
C SER A 298 -10.85 -0.78 -3.63
N TYR A 299 -12.00 -1.41 -3.61
CA TYR A 299 -13.29 -0.76 -3.79
C TYR A 299 -14.01 -0.72 -2.45
N ASP A 300 -14.32 0.47 -1.97
CA ASP A 300 -15.14 0.63 -0.76
C ASP A 300 -16.61 0.47 -1.13
N LYS A 301 -17.24 -0.60 -0.63
CA LYS A 301 -18.65 -0.94 -0.91
C LYS A 301 -19.61 0.09 -0.32
N PHE A 302 -19.23 0.68 0.80
CA PHE A 302 -20.04 1.68 1.49
C PHE A 302 -20.02 3.02 0.74
N LEU A 303 -18.83 3.51 0.38
CA LEU A 303 -18.67 4.74 -0.39
C LEU A 303 -18.97 4.52 -1.89
N LYS A 304 -19.15 3.27 -2.34
CA LYS A 304 -19.34 2.86 -3.74
C LYS A 304 -18.30 3.49 -4.67
N THR A 305 -17.03 3.48 -4.25
CA THR A 305 -15.90 4.09 -4.99
C THR A 305 -14.56 3.46 -4.66
N PHE A 306 -13.58 3.69 -5.53
CA PHE A 306 -12.17 3.41 -5.24
C PHE A 306 -11.59 4.58 -4.45
N ASP A 307 -11.32 4.38 -3.19
CA ASP A 307 -10.92 5.41 -2.24
C ASP A 307 -9.49 5.26 -1.69
N PHE A 308 -8.77 4.23 -2.14
CA PHE A 308 -7.35 4.08 -1.82
C PHE A 308 -6.60 5.39 -2.08
N GLU A 309 -5.78 5.82 -1.12
CA GLU A 309 -4.98 7.03 -1.21
C GLU A 309 -3.48 6.75 -1.25
N GLY A 310 -3.00 5.79 -0.44
CA GLY A 310 -1.58 5.58 -0.40
C GLY A 310 -1.09 4.51 0.58
N TYR A 311 0.23 4.53 0.77
CA TYR A 311 0.95 3.62 1.65
C TYR A 311 1.73 4.37 2.73
N LEU A 312 1.75 3.82 3.94
CA LEU A 312 2.60 4.23 5.05
C LEU A 312 3.53 3.08 5.43
N LEU A 313 4.82 3.36 5.51
CA LEU A 313 5.80 2.39 5.97
C LEU A 313 6.24 2.71 7.39
N TYR A 314 6.02 1.78 8.29
CA TYR A 314 6.43 1.86 9.69
C TYR A 314 7.65 1.00 9.96
N ARG A 315 8.54 1.47 10.83
CA ARG A 315 9.66 0.73 11.39
C ARG A 315 9.69 0.90 12.89
N SER A 316 9.75 -0.19 13.63
CA SER A 316 9.81 -0.24 15.08
C SER A 316 10.93 -1.17 15.57
N THR A 317 11.29 -1.06 16.84
CA THR A 317 12.10 -2.04 17.57
C THR A 317 11.26 -2.93 18.49
N GLU A 318 9.93 -2.73 18.49
CA GLU A 318 8.95 -3.47 19.28
C GLU A 318 7.85 -4.02 18.34
N ALA A 319 7.35 -5.23 18.64
CA ALA A 319 6.34 -5.91 17.83
C ALA A 319 5.01 -5.13 17.76
N GLU A 320 4.66 -4.44 18.83
CA GLU A 320 3.41 -3.68 18.99
C GLU A 320 3.48 -2.27 18.40
N PHE A 321 4.63 -1.83 17.88
CA PHE A 321 4.86 -0.50 17.31
C PHE A 321 4.56 0.67 18.26
N LEU A 322 4.62 0.47 19.58
CA LEU A 322 4.29 1.51 20.57
C LEU A 322 5.37 2.59 20.64
N ASP A 323 6.61 2.26 20.39
CA ASP A 323 7.75 3.20 20.38
C ASP A 323 7.61 4.32 19.33
N ILE A 324 6.81 4.10 18.29
CA ILE A 324 6.54 5.06 17.21
C ILE A 324 5.11 5.64 17.20
N LYS A 325 4.22 5.26 18.12
CA LYS A 325 2.87 5.84 18.28
C LYS A 325 2.97 7.20 18.98
N THR A 326 3.55 8.18 18.30
CA THR A 326 4.00 9.46 18.86
C THR A 326 3.18 10.68 18.44
N VAL A 327 2.24 10.54 17.51
CA VAL A 327 1.29 11.60 17.16
C VAL A 327 0.15 11.56 18.17
N THR A 328 0.10 12.59 19.04
CA THR A 328 -0.81 12.62 20.19
C THR A 328 -2.00 13.55 19.97
N ASP A 329 -3.10 13.21 20.59
CA ASP A 329 -4.27 14.09 20.70
C ASP A 329 -4.05 15.24 21.71
N SER A 330 -5.08 16.07 21.90
CA SER A 330 -5.06 17.20 22.85
C SER A 330 -4.92 16.78 24.32
N LYS A 331 -5.13 15.51 24.64
CA LYS A 331 -4.98 14.92 25.98
C LYS A 331 -3.61 14.25 26.17
N GLY A 332 -2.76 14.21 25.10
CA GLY A 332 -1.44 13.58 25.12
C GLY A 332 -1.48 12.06 24.90
N GLN A 333 -2.61 11.50 24.44
CA GLN A 333 -2.72 10.09 24.07
C GLN A 333 -2.20 9.88 22.64
N GLY A 334 -1.39 8.85 22.41
CA GLY A 334 -0.91 8.50 21.06
C GLY A 334 -2.07 7.98 20.20
N LYS A 335 -2.40 8.71 19.13
CA LYS A 335 -3.47 8.33 18.20
C LYS A 335 -2.90 7.76 16.90
N PHE A 336 -1.88 8.37 16.32
CA PHE A 336 -1.29 7.89 15.08
C PHE A 336 0.19 7.54 15.24
N TRP A 337 0.66 6.64 14.38
CA TRP A 337 2.05 6.21 14.30
C TRP A 337 2.84 7.13 13.38
N LYS A 338 4.12 7.30 13.66
CA LYS A 338 5.03 8.06 12.80
C LYS A 338 5.66 7.15 11.75
N PRO A 339 5.35 7.29 10.46
CA PRO A 339 5.97 6.49 9.41
C PRO A 339 7.42 6.92 9.15
N ILE A 340 8.22 6.02 8.59
CA ILE A 340 9.54 6.33 8.04
C ILE A 340 9.47 6.77 6.58
N ALA A 341 8.42 6.40 5.87
CA ALA A 341 8.13 6.82 4.50
C ALA A 341 6.63 6.76 4.23
N GLN A 342 6.17 7.57 3.28
CA GLN A 342 4.80 7.65 2.82
C GLN A 342 4.77 7.88 1.31
N TRP A 343 3.82 7.27 0.63
CA TRP A 343 3.53 7.43 -0.80
C TRP A 343 2.03 7.58 -0.98
N ASP A 344 1.63 8.58 -1.73
CA ASP A 344 0.23 8.94 -1.94
C ASP A 344 -0.05 9.22 -3.42
N LEU A 345 -1.29 9.10 -3.84
CA LEU A 345 -1.72 9.41 -5.19
C LEU A 345 -1.41 10.87 -5.54
N ILE A 346 -1.22 11.16 -6.83
CA ILE A 346 -1.11 12.54 -7.33
C ILE A 346 -2.51 12.98 -7.76
N ASP A 347 -3.34 13.41 -6.80
CA ASP A 347 -4.75 13.75 -7.04
C ASP A 347 -5.22 15.02 -6.32
N THR A 348 -4.30 15.77 -5.73
CA THR A 348 -4.51 17.01 -4.95
C THR A 348 -5.01 16.82 -3.51
N ILE A 349 -5.21 15.58 -3.06
CA ILE A 349 -5.53 15.27 -1.67
C ILE A 349 -4.21 15.20 -0.90
N LYS A 350 -3.97 16.11 0.03
CA LYS A 350 -2.71 16.20 0.78
C LYS A 350 -2.82 16.99 2.06
N GLY A 351 -1.77 16.88 2.89
CA GLY A 351 -1.69 17.59 4.16
C GLY A 351 -2.58 16.96 5.23
N PRO A 352 -2.84 17.68 6.32
CA PRO A 352 -3.66 17.16 7.41
C PRO A 352 -5.10 16.93 6.94
N ASP A 353 -5.68 15.81 7.35
CA ASP A 353 -7.09 15.53 7.15
C ASP A 353 -7.96 16.59 7.84
N PRO A 354 -9.05 17.08 7.21
CA PRO A 354 -9.95 18.05 7.84
C PRO A 354 -10.71 17.46 9.02
N VAL A 355 -10.91 16.15 9.07
CA VAL A 355 -11.54 15.45 10.21
C VAL A 355 -10.46 15.08 11.21
N GLY A 356 -10.49 15.63 12.42
CA GLY A 356 -9.53 15.30 13.47
C GLY A 356 -10.15 14.44 14.56
N ILE A 357 -9.34 13.64 15.23
CA ILE A 357 -9.74 12.87 16.40
C ILE A 357 -9.14 13.55 17.63
N ASN A 358 -9.99 14.17 18.43
CA ASN A 358 -9.57 14.93 19.64
C ASN A 358 -8.43 15.94 19.37
N GLY A 359 -8.37 16.50 18.15
CA GLY A 359 -7.33 17.46 17.74
C GLY A 359 -6.07 16.82 17.13
N ALA A 360 -5.99 15.52 17.02
CA ALA A 360 -4.99 14.84 16.17
C ALA A 360 -5.56 14.68 14.76
N HIS A 361 -4.76 15.00 13.75
CA HIS A 361 -5.15 14.90 12.35
C HIS A 361 -4.26 13.89 11.63
N PHE A 362 -4.87 13.03 10.84
CA PHE A 362 -4.14 12.11 9.96
C PHE A 362 -3.44 12.92 8.86
N TRP A 363 -2.21 12.56 8.50
CA TRP A 363 -1.49 13.18 7.39
C TRP A 363 -1.72 12.37 6.12
N ARG A 364 -2.40 12.96 5.13
CA ARG A 364 -2.84 12.25 3.91
C ARG A 364 -1.77 12.14 2.84
N GLY A 365 -0.64 12.88 2.95
CA GLY A 365 0.47 12.85 2.01
C GLY A 365 0.82 14.21 1.43
N ASP A 366 1.66 14.21 0.38
CA ASP A 366 2.22 15.40 -0.27
C ASP A 366 2.09 15.38 -1.81
N ASP A 367 1.19 14.58 -2.39
CA ASP A 367 1.11 14.23 -3.83
C ASP A 367 2.44 13.60 -4.33
N SER A 368 3.06 12.72 -3.55
CA SER A 368 4.39 12.15 -3.84
C SER A 368 4.39 11.15 -4.98
N GLY A 369 3.24 10.55 -5.21
CA GLY A 369 3.01 9.44 -6.11
C GLY A 369 3.44 8.09 -5.53
N LEU A 370 2.79 7.00 -5.97
CA LEU A 370 2.98 5.65 -5.46
C LEU A 370 4.34 5.06 -5.85
N ASP A 371 4.91 4.25 -4.97
CA ASP A 371 6.09 3.44 -5.17
C ASP A 371 5.85 2.05 -4.55
N HIS A 372 6.59 1.03 -4.99
CA HIS A 372 6.44 -0.36 -4.51
C HIS A 372 7.73 -0.95 -3.97
N SER A 373 8.69 -0.10 -3.69
CA SER A 373 9.95 -0.50 -3.07
C SER A 373 10.57 0.63 -2.26
N TYR A 374 11.30 0.26 -1.22
CA TYR A 374 12.02 1.18 -0.38
C TYR A 374 13.32 0.56 0.13
N VAL A 375 14.38 1.33 0.24
CA VAL A 375 15.62 0.88 0.86
C VAL A 375 15.85 1.66 2.14
N ASP A 376 15.64 1.01 3.27
CA ASP A 376 15.95 1.60 4.56
C ASP A 376 17.44 1.48 4.85
N THR A 377 18.14 2.59 4.91
CA THR A 377 19.57 2.70 5.20
C THR A 377 19.89 3.22 6.62
N ASP A 378 18.85 3.58 7.37
CA ASP A 378 18.97 4.03 8.75
C ASP A 378 18.78 2.87 9.74
N VAL A 379 19.47 1.76 9.49
CA VAL A 379 19.43 0.55 10.32
C VAL A 379 20.82 0.09 10.69
N LYS A 380 20.92 -0.69 11.77
CA LYS A 380 22.17 -1.23 12.29
C LYS A 380 22.16 -2.75 12.19
N ASN A 381 23.32 -3.32 11.80
CA ASN A 381 23.48 -4.77 11.81
C ASN A 381 23.33 -5.33 13.23
N GLY A 382 22.69 -6.50 13.34
CA GLY A 382 22.46 -7.19 14.60
C GLY A 382 21.24 -6.71 15.39
N VAL A 383 20.59 -5.60 15.00
CA VAL A 383 19.34 -5.10 15.60
C VAL A 383 18.14 -5.71 14.88
N LYS A 384 17.20 -6.26 15.63
CA LYS A 384 15.92 -6.74 15.10
C LYS A 384 14.99 -5.55 14.86
N TYR A 385 14.46 -5.43 13.66
CA TYR A 385 13.49 -4.43 13.26
C TYR A 385 12.19 -5.08 12.86
N TYR A 386 11.09 -4.44 13.20
CA TYR A 386 9.73 -4.78 12.82
C TYR A 386 9.26 -3.74 11.82
N TYR A 387 8.82 -4.19 10.66
CA TYR A 387 8.27 -3.35 9.61
C TYR A 387 6.80 -3.67 9.42
N ALA A 388 6.02 -2.64 9.13
CA ALA A 388 4.65 -2.78 8.67
C ALA A 388 4.42 -1.78 7.54
N LEU A 389 3.87 -2.26 6.44
CA LEU A 389 3.37 -1.44 5.36
C LEU A 389 1.85 -1.43 5.44
N VAL A 390 1.24 -0.28 5.63
CA VAL A 390 -0.20 -0.17 5.62
C VAL A 390 -0.67 0.64 4.42
N SER A 391 -1.77 0.21 3.82
CA SER A 391 -2.55 1.00 2.89
C SER A 391 -3.53 1.89 3.66
N TYR A 392 -3.87 3.05 3.11
CA TYR A 392 -4.86 3.94 3.71
C TYR A 392 -5.74 4.60 2.64
N ASP A 393 -6.95 4.97 3.04
CA ASP A 393 -7.95 5.61 2.20
C ASP A 393 -7.93 7.15 2.28
N LYS A 394 -8.74 7.80 1.46
CA LYS A 394 -8.85 9.27 1.37
C LYS A 394 -9.54 9.92 2.55
N GLY A 395 -10.23 9.13 3.36
CA GLY A 395 -11.22 9.66 4.28
C GLY A 395 -12.38 10.35 3.54
N VAL A 396 -13.33 10.89 4.28
CA VAL A 396 -14.48 11.60 3.69
C VAL A 396 -14.72 12.93 4.38
N VAL A 397 -14.81 14.00 3.59
CA VAL A 397 -15.06 15.33 4.12
C VAL A 397 -16.50 15.49 4.60
N PRO A 398 -16.74 16.27 5.67
CA PRO A 398 -18.03 16.38 6.34
C PRO A 398 -19.24 16.62 5.43
N ASN A 399 -19.11 17.51 4.47
CA ASN A 399 -20.19 17.91 3.57
C ASN A 399 -20.66 16.84 2.56
N LYS A 400 -20.00 15.68 2.53
CA LYS A 400 -20.40 14.54 1.68
C LYS A 400 -21.16 13.45 2.45
N ILE A 401 -21.08 13.42 3.77
CA ILE A 401 -21.63 12.35 4.60
C ILE A 401 -22.77 12.84 5.51
N ASP A 402 -22.93 14.13 5.72
CA ASP A 402 -23.96 14.67 6.64
C ASP A 402 -25.40 14.14 6.41
N SER A 403 -25.68 13.65 5.20
CA SER A 403 -26.95 13.02 4.88
C SER A 403 -27.06 11.56 5.29
N VAL A 404 -25.92 10.89 5.56
CA VAL A 404 -25.86 9.45 5.85
C VAL A 404 -25.46 9.19 7.32
N TYR A 405 -24.53 10.01 7.89
CA TYR A 405 -24.00 9.81 9.23
C TYR A 405 -24.44 10.85 10.26
N GLY A 406 -25.30 11.81 9.89
CA GLY A 406 -25.75 12.87 10.80
C GLY A 406 -24.62 13.85 11.21
N PRO A 407 -24.75 14.51 12.36
CA PRO A 407 -23.90 15.64 12.75
C PRO A 407 -22.45 15.29 13.14
N THR A 408 -21.97 14.06 12.97
CA THR A 408 -20.58 13.66 13.26
C THR A 408 -19.61 14.04 12.17
N GLY A 409 -20.10 14.35 10.97
CA GLY A 409 -19.45 15.13 9.95
C GLY A 409 -18.10 14.64 9.42
N GLY A 410 -18.06 13.55 8.66
CA GLY A 410 -16.87 13.10 7.92
C GLY A 410 -16.18 11.89 8.55
N LEU A 411 -15.31 11.25 7.76
CA LEU A 411 -14.50 10.12 8.19
C LEU A 411 -13.01 10.48 8.01
N THR A 412 -12.22 10.26 9.05
CA THR A 412 -10.77 10.31 8.94
C THR A 412 -10.26 9.12 8.14
N PRO A 413 -9.15 9.26 7.39
CA PRO A 413 -8.53 8.13 6.72
C PRO A 413 -8.30 6.93 7.63
N SER A 414 -8.55 5.74 7.12
CA SER A 414 -8.35 4.48 7.82
C SER A 414 -7.16 3.69 7.23
N GLU A 415 -6.40 3.05 8.12
CA GLU A 415 -5.27 2.19 7.77
C GLU A 415 -5.69 0.72 7.82
N CYS A 416 -5.18 -0.12 6.91
CA CYS A 416 -5.31 -1.56 7.07
C CYS A 416 -4.56 -2.05 8.31
N THR A 417 -4.90 -3.25 8.79
CA THR A 417 -4.30 -3.83 10.01
C THR A 417 -2.80 -4.05 9.89
N LYS A 418 -2.10 -4.07 11.02
CA LYS A 418 -0.70 -4.44 11.15
C LYS A 418 -0.49 -5.20 12.45
N ILE A 419 -0.30 -6.51 12.38
CA ILE A 419 -0.24 -7.36 13.56
C ILE A 419 1.03 -8.20 13.53
N ILE A 420 1.83 -8.06 14.58
CA ILE A 420 2.94 -8.95 14.91
C ILE A 420 2.76 -9.36 16.36
N THR A 421 2.72 -10.67 16.63
CA THR A 421 2.66 -11.18 18.00
C THR A 421 3.88 -12.01 18.32
N GLU A 422 4.39 -11.81 19.53
CA GLU A 422 5.48 -12.59 20.10
C GLU A 422 5.05 -13.20 21.43
N ASP A 423 5.61 -14.35 21.79
CA ASP A 423 5.46 -14.85 23.14
C ASP A 423 6.36 -14.06 24.13
N PHE A 424 6.23 -14.38 25.42
CA PHE A 424 7.02 -13.72 26.47
C PHE A 424 8.55 -13.94 26.35
N ASN A 425 9.00 -14.89 25.52
CA ASN A 425 10.41 -15.12 25.20
C ASN A 425 10.87 -14.34 23.95
N GLY A 426 9.98 -13.61 23.27
CA GLY A 426 10.27 -12.90 22.02
C GLY A 426 10.29 -13.82 20.80
N ILE A 427 9.63 -14.98 20.89
CA ILE A 427 9.45 -15.89 19.75
C ILE A 427 8.20 -15.46 18.99
N LEU A 428 8.36 -15.23 17.70
CA LEU A 428 7.26 -14.87 16.81
C LEU A 428 6.19 -15.95 16.80
N GLN A 429 4.95 -15.55 17.06
CA GLN A 429 3.76 -16.40 17.00
C GLN A 429 2.95 -16.12 15.75
N PHE A 430 2.85 -14.85 15.35
CA PHE A 430 2.12 -14.43 14.17
C PHE A 430 2.77 -13.18 13.57
N VAL A 431 2.81 -13.11 12.24
CA VAL A 431 3.24 -11.95 11.46
C VAL A 431 2.27 -11.80 10.30
N ASP A 432 1.61 -10.67 10.21
CA ASP A 432 0.67 -10.37 9.15
C ASP A 432 1.38 -10.25 7.79
N ILE A 433 0.65 -10.40 6.67
CA ILE A 433 1.22 -10.40 5.31
C ILE A 433 1.89 -9.08 4.92
N ASN A 434 1.43 -7.97 5.50
CA ASN A 434 2.00 -6.63 5.32
C ASN A 434 3.07 -6.28 6.36
N CYS A 435 3.44 -7.23 7.19
CA CYS A 435 4.44 -7.07 8.23
C CYS A 435 5.68 -7.94 7.95
N ALA A 436 6.82 -7.50 8.44
CA ALA A 436 8.07 -8.25 8.32
C ALA A 436 8.96 -8.04 9.54
N VAL A 437 9.66 -9.10 9.95
CA VAL A 437 10.67 -9.03 10.99
C VAL A 437 12.02 -9.36 10.40
N VAL A 438 12.98 -8.43 10.49
CA VAL A 438 14.26 -8.56 9.82
C VAL A 438 15.40 -8.05 10.68
N THR A 439 16.54 -8.74 10.63
CA THR A 439 17.79 -8.31 11.27
C THR A 439 18.84 -8.12 10.18
N PRO A 440 19.24 -6.88 9.88
CA PRO A 440 20.33 -6.62 8.95
C PRO A 440 21.62 -7.29 9.44
N THR A 441 22.40 -7.84 8.52
CA THR A 441 23.66 -8.53 8.84
C THR A 441 24.75 -8.15 7.86
N THR A 442 26.02 -8.34 8.24
CA THR A 442 27.13 -8.24 7.29
C THR A 442 27.03 -9.32 6.24
N GLN A 443 27.50 -9.05 5.03
CA GLN A 443 27.61 -10.06 3.98
C GLN A 443 28.71 -11.08 4.32
N ALA A 444 28.57 -12.29 3.80
CA ALA A 444 29.60 -13.32 3.97
C ALA A 444 30.91 -12.94 3.28
N ALA A 445 32.04 -13.36 3.87
CA ALA A 445 33.34 -13.19 3.23
C ALA A 445 33.35 -13.84 1.84
N GLY A 446 33.87 -13.13 0.86
CA GLY A 446 33.89 -13.58 -0.53
C GLY A 446 32.63 -13.24 -1.33
N TYR A 447 31.67 -12.55 -0.76
CA TYR A 447 30.46 -12.14 -1.45
C TYR A 447 30.74 -11.30 -2.71
N VAL A 448 30.12 -11.68 -3.78
CA VAL A 448 30.09 -10.95 -5.05
C VAL A 448 28.63 -10.57 -5.32
N PRO A 449 28.31 -9.28 -5.42
CA PRO A 449 26.95 -8.84 -5.67
C PRO A 449 26.48 -9.29 -7.06
N PRO A 450 25.17 -9.44 -7.25
CA PRO A 450 24.60 -9.68 -8.57
C PRO A 450 24.83 -8.47 -9.47
N THR A 451 24.91 -8.69 -10.78
CA THR A 451 25.08 -7.63 -11.75
C THR A 451 24.04 -7.69 -12.85
N VAL A 452 23.76 -6.54 -13.44
CA VAL A 452 22.90 -6.38 -14.61
C VAL A 452 23.77 -5.85 -15.75
N GLU A 453 23.85 -6.58 -16.85
CA GLU A 453 24.64 -6.22 -18.02
C GLU A 453 23.72 -5.89 -19.21
N GLY A 454 23.88 -4.71 -19.78
CA GLY A 454 23.12 -4.24 -20.92
C GLY A 454 23.22 -2.75 -21.14
N THR A 455 22.93 -2.30 -22.35
CA THR A 455 22.81 -0.86 -22.63
C THR A 455 21.39 -0.42 -22.31
N LEU A 456 21.24 0.33 -21.20
CA LEU A 456 19.96 0.80 -20.69
C LEU A 456 19.75 2.32 -20.88
N SER A 457 20.78 3.03 -21.33
CA SER A 457 20.71 4.47 -21.64
C SER A 457 20.00 4.79 -22.97
N SER A 458 19.73 3.78 -23.78
CA SER A 458 18.99 3.88 -25.05
C SER A 458 18.35 2.55 -25.39
N VAL A 459 17.31 2.57 -26.20
CA VAL A 459 16.69 1.34 -26.73
C VAL A 459 17.70 0.52 -27.54
N LYS A 460 17.61 -0.79 -27.44
CA LYS A 460 18.44 -1.71 -28.24
C LYS A 460 18.03 -1.70 -29.71
N GLN A 461 16.76 -1.52 -29.97
CA GLN A 461 16.17 -1.38 -31.29
C GLN A 461 15.03 -0.36 -31.25
N GLY A 462 14.82 0.37 -32.35
CA GLY A 462 13.76 1.34 -32.53
C GLY A 462 14.29 2.77 -32.53
N ILE A 463 13.42 3.72 -32.29
CA ILE A 463 13.71 5.16 -32.40
C ILE A 463 13.51 5.95 -31.10
N GLY A 464 12.93 5.34 -30.10
CA GLY A 464 12.67 5.95 -28.78
C GLY A 464 13.95 6.50 -28.15
N THR A 465 13.87 7.65 -27.52
CA THR A 465 15.03 8.36 -26.92
C THR A 465 15.06 8.28 -25.40
N GLY A 466 14.07 7.67 -24.81
CA GLY A 466 14.06 7.42 -23.38
C GLY A 466 15.14 6.46 -22.90
N SER A 467 15.24 6.29 -21.60
CA SER A 467 16.22 5.42 -20.95
C SER A 467 15.57 4.53 -19.90
N MET A 468 16.29 3.51 -19.45
CA MET A 468 15.89 2.63 -18.35
C MET A 468 17.05 2.45 -17.37
N ALA A 469 16.72 2.26 -16.10
CA ALA A 469 17.66 1.80 -15.08
C ALA A 469 17.06 0.59 -14.37
N VAL A 470 17.90 -0.35 -13.96
CA VAL A 470 17.49 -1.54 -13.19
C VAL A 470 18.18 -1.51 -11.83
N SER A 471 17.39 -1.72 -10.79
CA SER A 471 17.87 -1.80 -9.40
C SER A 471 17.59 -3.19 -8.83
N VAL A 472 18.60 -3.78 -8.20
CA VAL A 472 18.44 -5.04 -7.49
C VAL A 472 17.91 -4.75 -6.08
N ILE A 473 16.75 -5.32 -5.75
CA ILE A 473 16.09 -5.20 -4.44
C ILE A 473 16.16 -6.50 -3.62
N ASN A 474 16.29 -7.64 -4.29
CA ASN A 474 16.51 -8.92 -3.63
C ASN A 474 17.59 -9.73 -4.33
N PRO A 475 18.86 -9.69 -3.86
CA PRO A 475 19.96 -10.41 -4.48
C PRO A 475 19.79 -11.93 -4.60
N ASN A 476 18.97 -12.52 -3.71
CA ASN A 476 18.73 -13.96 -3.66
C ASN A 476 17.84 -14.49 -4.79
N LEU A 477 17.07 -13.61 -5.42
CA LEU A 477 16.16 -13.97 -6.52
C LEU A 477 16.77 -13.77 -7.90
N ILE A 478 17.94 -13.14 -8.01
CA ILE A 478 18.60 -12.89 -9.29
C ILE A 478 19.11 -14.20 -9.89
N LYS A 479 18.70 -14.46 -11.12
CA LYS A 479 19.01 -15.70 -11.85
C LYS A 479 20.26 -15.52 -12.70
N GLU A 480 21.14 -16.54 -12.74
CA GLU A 480 22.35 -16.54 -13.55
C GLU A 480 22.08 -16.68 -15.03
N GLY A 481 22.59 -15.76 -15.85
CA GLY A 481 22.53 -15.83 -17.30
C GLY A 481 21.16 -15.62 -17.94
N TYR A 482 20.17 -15.16 -17.17
CA TYR A 482 18.84 -14.89 -17.71
C TYR A 482 18.82 -13.57 -18.49
N ILE A 483 18.06 -13.57 -19.59
CA ILE A 483 17.88 -12.41 -20.48
C ILE A 483 16.49 -11.83 -20.22
N TYR A 484 16.44 -10.53 -20.01
CA TYR A 484 15.20 -9.77 -19.81
C TYR A 484 15.01 -8.79 -20.97
N LYS A 485 13.78 -8.71 -21.45
CA LYS A 485 13.39 -7.80 -22.51
C LYS A 485 12.20 -6.96 -22.05
N VAL A 486 12.32 -5.64 -22.13
CA VAL A 486 11.23 -4.71 -21.84
C VAL A 486 10.73 -4.16 -23.16
N ILE A 487 9.48 -4.41 -23.47
CA ILE A 487 8.78 -4.03 -24.69
C ILE A 487 7.68 -3.03 -24.39
N PHE A 488 7.23 -2.30 -25.39
CA PHE A 488 6.26 -1.22 -25.25
C PHE A 488 5.12 -1.38 -26.23
N ASP A 489 3.92 -0.95 -25.81
CA ASP A 489 2.78 -0.76 -26.67
C ASP A 489 2.50 0.72 -26.87
N SER A 490 1.91 1.09 -28.02
CA SER A 490 1.57 2.45 -28.33
C SER A 490 0.23 2.56 -29.06
N THR A 491 -0.47 3.65 -28.83
CA THR A 491 -1.72 3.98 -29.54
C THR A 491 -1.53 5.17 -30.45
N GLY A 492 -2.35 5.25 -31.51
CA GLY A 492 -2.24 6.30 -32.52
C GLY A 492 -1.15 5.96 -33.54
N GLY A 493 -1.40 6.19 -34.81
CA GLY A 493 -0.43 5.89 -35.87
C GLY A 493 0.74 6.88 -35.92
N PHE A 494 1.89 6.42 -36.50
CA PHE A 494 3.02 7.28 -36.79
C PHE A 494 2.57 8.48 -37.65
N PRO A 495 2.98 9.68 -37.37
CA PRO A 495 3.98 10.12 -36.40
C PRO A 495 3.42 10.58 -35.02
N GLY A 496 2.13 10.45 -34.78
CA GLY A 496 1.44 10.98 -33.59
C GLY A 496 1.19 9.94 -32.50
N TYR A 497 1.90 8.81 -32.52
CA TYR A 497 1.73 7.74 -31.53
C TYR A 497 2.07 8.19 -30.11
N LYS A 498 1.45 7.51 -29.14
CA LYS A 498 1.73 7.68 -27.71
C LYS A 498 1.98 6.31 -27.10
N THR A 499 3.05 6.17 -26.32
CA THR A 499 3.30 4.99 -25.53
C THR A 499 2.20 4.84 -24.49
N THR A 500 1.65 3.65 -24.35
CA THR A 500 0.56 3.34 -23.39
C THR A 500 1.03 2.43 -22.28
N THR A 501 1.62 1.30 -22.62
CA THR A 501 1.97 0.26 -21.67
C THR A 501 3.38 -0.28 -21.91
N TYR A 502 3.88 -1.01 -20.93
CA TYR A 502 5.09 -1.82 -21.05
C TYR A 502 4.83 -3.24 -20.57
N SER A 503 5.61 -4.19 -21.08
CA SER A 503 5.65 -5.56 -20.59
C SER A 503 7.09 -6.00 -20.38
N ILE A 504 7.33 -6.87 -19.39
CA ILE A 504 8.65 -7.43 -19.09
C ILE A 504 8.64 -8.93 -19.35
N LEU A 505 9.50 -9.35 -20.25
CA LEU A 505 9.69 -10.74 -20.67
C LEU A 505 11.00 -11.27 -20.10
N ARG A 506 11.03 -12.55 -19.74
CA ARG A 506 12.22 -13.26 -19.27
C ARG A 506 12.50 -14.49 -20.14
N GLN A 507 13.77 -14.76 -20.42
CA GLN A 507 14.23 -15.96 -21.10
C GLN A 507 15.42 -16.57 -20.35
N SER A 508 15.44 -17.90 -20.19
CA SER A 508 16.58 -18.59 -19.58
C SER A 508 17.81 -18.68 -20.50
N SER A 509 17.62 -18.49 -21.79
CA SER A 509 18.67 -18.37 -22.81
C SER A 509 18.10 -17.70 -24.06
N ALA A 510 18.96 -17.27 -24.98
CA ALA A 510 18.54 -16.64 -26.24
C ALA A 510 17.62 -17.51 -27.12
N SER A 511 17.65 -18.85 -26.95
CA SER A 511 16.82 -19.81 -27.70
C SER A 511 15.60 -20.30 -26.91
N ALA A 512 15.48 -19.97 -25.65
CA ALA A 512 14.34 -20.37 -24.82
C ALA A 512 13.07 -19.55 -25.16
N ALA A 513 11.91 -20.15 -24.90
CA ALA A 513 10.65 -19.41 -24.97
C ALA A 513 10.64 -18.26 -23.96
N ALA A 514 10.07 -17.12 -24.35
CA ALA A 514 9.90 -15.99 -23.45
C ALA A 514 8.73 -16.26 -22.50
N GLU A 515 8.94 -15.95 -21.23
CA GLU A 515 7.93 -15.94 -20.18
C GLU A 515 7.62 -14.48 -19.81
N THR A 516 6.34 -14.12 -19.73
CA THR A 516 5.91 -12.76 -19.38
C THR A 516 5.82 -12.65 -17.88
N LEU A 517 6.60 -11.75 -17.28
CA LEU A 517 6.60 -11.46 -15.84
C LEU A 517 5.67 -10.30 -15.48
N VAL A 518 5.63 -9.29 -16.34
CA VAL A 518 4.77 -8.11 -16.22
C VAL A 518 4.09 -7.90 -17.56
N ILE A 519 2.78 -7.69 -17.55
CA ILE A 519 1.99 -7.53 -18.77
C ILE A 519 1.22 -6.22 -18.76
N ASN A 520 1.32 -5.47 -19.84
CA ASN A 520 0.52 -4.28 -20.18
C ASN A 520 0.32 -3.28 -19.02
N LYS A 521 1.36 -3.06 -18.22
CA LYS A 521 1.31 -2.03 -17.18
C LYS A 521 1.43 -0.63 -17.79
N ASN A 522 0.58 0.28 -17.34
CA ASN A 522 0.57 1.67 -17.82
C ASN A 522 1.92 2.34 -17.57
N ILE A 523 2.41 3.06 -18.58
CA ILE A 523 3.55 3.97 -18.42
C ILE A 523 3.01 5.28 -17.84
N ASN A 524 3.51 5.66 -16.67
CA ASN A 524 3.22 6.96 -16.09
C ASN A 524 3.82 8.07 -16.98
N THR A 525 2.94 8.81 -17.66
CA THR A 525 3.32 9.81 -18.65
C THR A 525 3.58 11.20 -18.07
N VAL A 526 3.37 11.41 -16.79
CA VAL A 526 3.47 12.72 -16.15
C VAL A 526 4.68 12.77 -15.22
N GLY A 527 5.83 13.19 -15.77
CA GLY A 527 6.93 13.85 -15.06
C GLY A 527 7.69 13.07 -13.96
N SER A 528 7.20 11.97 -13.45
CA SER A 528 7.90 11.14 -12.45
C SER A 528 8.33 9.80 -13.03
N VAL A 529 9.63 9.56 -13.00
CA VAL A 529 10.23 8.28 -13.34
C VAL A 529 10.04 7.36 -12.12
N LYS A 530 9.05 6.46 -12.17
CA LYS A 530 8.75 5.54 -11.06
C LYS A 530 9.29 4.15 -11.33
N PRO A 531 9.71 3.41 -10.29
CA PRO A 531 10.03 2.00 -10.43
C PRO A 531 8.82 1.18 -10.89
N THR A 532 9.10 0.13 -11.64
CA THR A 532 8.10 -0.90 -11.98
C THR A 532 7.73 -1.72 -10.74
N SER A 533 6.63 -2.46 -10.80
CA SER A 533 6.39 -3.54 -9.84
C SER A 533 7.61 -4.47 -9.81
N PRO A 534 7.95 -5.06 -8.65
CA PRO A 534 9.08 -5.98 -8.52
C PRO A 534 8.93 -7.20 -9.41
N PHE A 535 10.05 -7.62 -10.02
CA PHE A 535 10.14 -8.84 -10.80
C PHE A 535 11.50 -9.51 -10.57
N ASP A 536 11.53 -10.80 -10.30
CA ASP A 536 12.75 -11.60 -10.05
C ASP A 536 13.79 -10.91 -9.15
N GLY A 537 13.35 -10.17 -8.11
CA GLY A 537 14.24 -9.45 -7.20
C GLY A 537 14.81 -8.14 -7.73
N MET A 538 14.22 -7.59 -8.78
CA MET A 538 14.59 -6.32 -9.40
C MET A 538 13.38 -5.39 -9.53
N THR A 539 13.67 -4.11 -9.68
CA THR A 539 12.76 -3.09 -10.22
C THR A 539 13.44 -2.38 -11.38
N ALA A 540 12.66 -1.87 -12.31
CA ALA A 540 13.17 -1.05 -13.40
C ALA A 540 12.53 0.34 -13.35
N THR A 541 13.31 1.36 -13.65
CA THR A 541 12.84 2.73 -13.79
C THR A 541 12.86 3.08 -15.27
N ILE A 542 11.70 3.39 -15.86
CA ILE A 542 11.54 3.62 -17.30
C ILE A 542 11.27 5.11 -17.52
N ALA A 543 12.25 5.81 -18.07
CA ALA A 543 12.14 7.22 -18.45
C ALA A 543 11.68 7.33 -19.90
N ASN A 544 10.39 7.51 -20.13
CA ASN A 544 9.81 7.73 -21.45
C ASN A 544 9.65 9.21 -21.73
N ASP A 545 10.00 9.64 -22.95
CA ASP A 545 9.72 10.99 -23.39
C ASP A 545 8.23 11.17 -23.69
N THR A 546 7.57 12.11 -23.02
CA THR A 546 6.11 12.29 -23.12
C THR A 546 5.66 13.01 -24.39
N THR A 547 6.57 13.73 -25.04
CA THR A 547 6.29 14.54 -26.26
C THR A 547 7.47 14.52 -27.20
N VAL A 548 7.17 14.68 -28.49
CA VAL A 548 8.22 14.91 -29.49
C VAL A 548 8.62 16.38 -29.44
N ALA A 549 9.85 16.64 -29.04
CA ALA A 549 10.41 18.01 -28.94
C ALA A 549 11.87 18.04 -29.40
N ILE A 550 12.36 19.21 -29.75
CA ILE A 550 13.79 19.39 -30.07
C ILE A 550 14.59 19.30 -28.76
N ILE A 551 15.64 18.49 -28.77
CA ILE A 551 16.62 18.42 -27.68
C ILE A 551 17.69 19.49 -27.95
N ASP A 552 17.52 20.68 -27.37
CA ASP A 552 18.39 21.85 -27.65
C ASP A 552 19.88 21.55 -27.35
N SER A 553 20.19 20.75 -26.31
CA SER A 553 21.57 20.37 -25.96
C SER A 553 22.28 19.48 -26.99
N LEU A 554 21.52 18.74 -27.81
CA LEU A 554 22.04 17.82 -28.83
C LEU A 554 21.82 18.36 -30.27
N THR A 555 21.15 19.52 -30.40
CA THR A 555 20.85 20.18 -31.68
C THR A 555 21.84 21.30 -31.95
N GLY A 556 22.49 21.24 -33.09
CA GLY A 556 23.47 22.25 -33.45
C GLY A 556 24.43 21.81 -34.55
N TRP A 557 25.49 22.61 -34.75
CA TRP A 557 26.56 22.27 -35.66
C TRP A 557 27.37 21.06 -35.16
N ALA A 558 27.64 20.13 -36.06
CA ALA A 558 28.43 18.93 -35.75
C ALA A 558 29.90 19.32 -35.45
N ALA A 559 30.63 18.48 -34.74
CA ALA A 559 32.04 18.71 -34.47
C ALA A 559 32.85 18.76 -35.77
N GLY A 560 33.82 19.71 -35.83
CA GLY A 560 34.67 19.88 -37.00
C GLY A 560 34.09 20.76 -38.10
N ASN A 561 32.92 21.40 -37.90
CA ASN A 561 32.37 22.40 -38.85
C ASN A 561 33.25 23.63 -38.94
N LYS A 562 33.24 24.29 -40.12
CA LYS A 562 33.98 25.53 -40.40
C LYS A 562 33.20 26.77 -40.03
N THR A 563 31.86 26.66 -40.03
CA THR A 563 30.98 27.76 -39.64
C THR A 563 31.00 28.05 -38.15
N ASN A 564 30.89 29.36 -37.82
CA ASN A 564 30.71 29.83 -36.45
C ASN A 564 29.33 30.51 -36.25
N THR A 565 28.43 30.37 -37.22
CA THR A 565 27.11 31.01 -37.15
C THR A 565 26.20 30.30 -36.14
N ALA A 566 25.33 31.05 -35.46
CA ALA A 566 24.35 30.52 -34.52
C ALA A 566 23.00 30.35 -35.24
N VAL A 567 22.64 29.10 -35.48
CA VAL A 567 21.40 28.66 -36.08
C VAL A 567 20.50 28.05 -35.04
N ARG A 568 19.22 28.33 -35.07
CA ARG A 568 18.21 27.77 -34.20
C ARG A 568 17.19 26.94 -34.98
N ALA A 569 16.95 25.75 -34.51
CA ALA A 569 15.82 24.93 -34.95
C ALA A 569 14.62 25.11 -33.97
N ARG A 570 13.41 25.19 -34.47
CA ARG A 570 12.17 25.30 -33.69
C ARG A 570 11.05 24.53 -34.42
N LEU A 571 10.04 24.10 -33.67
CA LEU A 571 8.80 23.61 -34.30
C LEU A 571 8.22 24.75 -35.18
N ASP A 572 7.83 24.41 -36.38
CA ASP A 572 7.24 25.39 -37.29
C ASP A 572 5.78 25.70 -36.89
N VAL A 573 5.46 26.96 -36.70
CA VAL A 573 4.13 27.42 -36.30
C VAL A 573 3.42 28.24 -37.38
N LEU A 574 3.94 28.21 -38.60
CA LEU A 574 3.37 29.02 -39.72
C LEU A 574 1.90 28.65 -40.00
N ASN A 575 1.58 27.38 -39.95
CA ASN A 575 0.23 26.85 -40.15
C ASN A 575 -0.06 25.74 -39.13
N PRO A 576 -0.66 26.08 -37.99
CA PRO A 576 -0.92 25.10 -36.94
C PRO A 576 -1.70 23.86 -37.40
N ALA A 577 -2.62 23.98 -38.34
CA ALA A 577 -3.42 22.86 -38.86
C ALA A 577 -2.58 21.86 -39.68
N LYS A 578 -1.46 22.31 -40.24
CA LYS A 578 -0.52 21.47 -40.99
C LYS A 578 0.78 21.18 -40.26
N THR A 579 0.97 21.71 -39.05
CA THR A 579 2.19 21.53 -38.29
C THR A 579 2.09 20.27 -37.42
N ILE A 580 3.16 19.48 -37.39
CA ILE A 580 3.32 18.33 -36.51
C ILE A 580 4.77 18.23 -36.01
N ALA A 581 4.94 17.94 -34.75
CA ALA A 581 6.23 17.54 -34.21
C ALA A 581 6.53 16.13 -34.72
N TRP A 582 7.39 16.02 -35.70
CA TRP A 582 7.71 14.73 -36.31
C TRP A 582 8.81 14.01 -35.53
N PRO A 583 8.63 12.76 -35.14
CA PRO A 583 9.61 11.98 -34.36
C PRO A 583 10.76 11.52 -35.27
N GLY A 584 11.64 12.46 -35.61
CA GLY A 584 12.78 12.21 -36.49
C GLY A 584 13.94 13.16 -36.22
N ASP A 585 15.15 12.68 -36.41
CA ASP A 585 16.37 13.46 -36.38
C ASP A 585 16.73 13.87 -37.80
N TYR A 586 17.30 15.06 -37.97
CA TYR A 586 17.60 15.59 -39.28
C TYR A 586 19.05 16.03 -39.39
N GLU A 587 19.66 15.77 -40.56
CA GLU A 587 20.94 16.30 -40.98
C GLU A 587 20.74 17.30 -42.12
N ILE A 588 21.19 18.51 -41.94
CA ILE A 588 21.33 19.52 -42.98
C ILE A 588 22.81 19.58 -43.33
N LYS A 589 23.17 19.10 -44.50
CA LYS A 589 24.56 19.01 -44.99
C LYS A 589 24.80 20.02 -46.13
N PHE A 590 25.87 20.80 -46.03
CA PHE A 590 26.24 21.85 -46.98
C PHE A 590 27.31 21.36 -47.96
N PHE A 591 27.27 21.98 -49.18
CA PHE A 591 28.14 21.68 -50.31
C PHE A 591 28.56 22.95 -51.01
N ASN A 592 29.61 22.90 -51.87
CA ASN A 592 30.04 24.02 -52.69
C ASN A 592 29.20 24.20 -53.97
N THR A 593 28.42 23.20 -54.37
CA THR A 593 27.56 23.19 -55.55
C THR A 593 26.13 22.87 -55.18
N PRO A 594 25.15 23.32 -55.97
CA PRO A 594 23.74 22.97 -55.75
C PRO A 594 23.51 21.46 -55.70
N GLN A 595 22.79 20.99 -54.69
CA GLN A 595 22.52 19.57 -54.43
C GLN A 595 21.01 19.24 -54.35
N ASP A 596 20.19 20.24 -54.10
CA ASP A 596 18.73 20.07 -54.02
C ASP A 596 18.00 21.34 -54.49
N THR A 597 16.65 21.31 -54.49
CA THR A 597 15.82 22.42 -54.94
C THR A 597 14.64 22.57 -54.02
N GLY A 598 14.27 23.77 -53.63
CA GLY A 598 13.08 24.06 -52.84
C GLY A 598 11.82 23.43 -53.48
N ALA A 599 10.93 22.86 -52.62
CA ALA A 599 9.83 22.00 -53.06
C ALA A 599 8.88 22.72 -54.03
N PHE A 600 8.54 23.98 -53.72
CA PHE A 600 7.69 24.82 -54.55
C PHE A 600 7.83 26.31 -54.20
N ALA A 601 7.40 27.21 -55.12
CA ALA A 601 7.33 28.65 -54.85
C ALA A 601 5.93 29.00 -54.31
N SER A 602 5.88 29.82 -53.25
CA SER A 602 4.65 30.36 -52.67
C SER A 602 4.93 31.56 -51.78
N GLY A 603 4.40 32.72 -52.08
CA GLY A 603 4.68 33.96 -51.36
C GLY A 603 6.16 34.32 -51.42
N SER A 604 6.81 34.38 -50.25
CA SER A 604 8.26 34.64 -50.11
C SER A 604 9.14 33.41 -50.29
N TYR A 605 8.57 32.22 -50.47
CA TYR A 605 9.33 30.99 -50.70
C TYR A 605 9.64 30.79 -52.16
N ILE A 606 10.88 30.40 -52.45
CA ILE A 606 11.39 30.23 -53.78
C ILE A 606 11.61 28.75 -54.14
N LYS A 607 11.47 28.45 -55.45
CA LYS A 607 11.87 27.16 -56.02
C LYS A 607 13.17 27.34 -56.77
N ALA A 608 14.29 27.38 -56.05
CA ALA A 608 15.61 27.57 -56.58
C ALA A 608 16.56 26.46 -56.18
N PRO A 609 17.61 26.17 -56.97
CA PRO A 609 18.69 25.27 -56.58
C PRO A 609 19.40 25.80 -55.33
N VAL A 610 19.69 24.90 -54.38
CA VAL A 610 20.40 25.25 -53.15
C VAL A 610 21.60 24.29 -52.91
N ASN A 611 22.62 24.80 -52.20
CA ASN A 611 23.86 24.08 -51.95
C ASN A 611 23.83 23.21 -50.69
N PHE A 612 22.65 22.80 -50.21
CA PHE A 612 22.50 21.94 -49.06
C PHE A 612 21.45 20.84 -49.31
N THR A 613 21.48 19.83 -48.46
CA THR A 613 20.48 18.76 -48.45
C THR A 613 19.93 18.57 -47.05
N ILE A 614 18.68 18.13 -46.95
CA ILE A 614 18.03 17.80 -45.69
C ILE A 614 17.66 16.31 -45.71
N THR A 615 18.16 15.56 -44.75
CA THR A 615 17.89 14.13 -44.62
C THR A 615 17.29 13.85 -43.23
N ASN A 616 16.15 13.15 -43.20
CA ASN A 616 15.68 12.51 -41.99
C ASN A 616 16.56 11.30 -41.73
N ILE A 617 17.49 11.43 -40.80
CA ILE A 617 18.47 10.38 -40.54
C ILE A 617 17.91 9.25 -39.69
N THR A 618 16.78 9.46 -38.99
CA THR A 618 16.04 8.39 -38.27
C THR A 618 15.45 7.40 -39.27
N ASN A 619 14.83 7.88 -40.34
CA ASN A 619 14.12 7.08 -41.34
C ASN A 619 14.88 6.90 -42.65
N GLY A 620 16.02 7.53 -42.82
CA GLY A 620 16.95 7.33 -43.94
C GLY A 620 16.51 7.91 -45.29
N TYR A 621 15.64 8.91 -45.32
CA TYR A 621 15.18 9.52 -46.56
C TYR A 621 15.45 11.03 -46.61
N ARG A 622 15.52 11.55 -47.85
CA ARG A 622 15.70 12.97 -48.13
C ARG A 622 14.40 13.72 -48.02
N ASN A 623 14.39 14.80 -47.23
CA ASN A 623 13.20 15.63 -47.02
C ASN A 623 13.06 16.68 -48.12
N LYS A 624 11.81 17.02 -48.46
CA LYS A 624 11.46 18.28 -49.11
C LYS A 624 11.42 19.40 -48.08
N PHE A 625 11.65 20.61 -48.57
CA PHE A 625 11.69 21.84 -47.74
C PHE A 625 11.20 23.03 -48.51
N LEU A 626 10.81 24.09 -47.80
CA LEU A 626 10.65 25.42 -48.34
C LEU A 626 11.83 26.26 -47.89
N ILE A 627 12.31 27.12 -48.74
CA ILE A 627 13.33 28.11 -48.41
C ILE A 627 12.82 29.50 -48.71
N GLN A 628 12.98 30.41 -47.77
CA GLN A 628 12.90 31.83 -47.94
C GLN A 628 14.34 32.36 -48.04
N ASP A 629 14.82 32.56 -49.21
CA ASP A 629 16.16 33.07 -49.57
C ASP A 629 16.04 34.56 -49.84
N MET A 630 16.50 35.37 -48.91
CA MET A 630 16.29 36.82 -48.91
C MET A 630 17.31 37.57 -49.73
N ASP A 631 18.48 36.98 -50.01
CA ASP A 631 19.57 37.57 -50.74
C ASP A 631 19.83 36.92 -52.13
N GLY A 632 19.09 35.87 -52.47
CA GLY A 632 19.23 35.12 -53.70
C GLY A 632 20.53 34.35 -53.87
N SER A 633 21.16 34.01 -52.75
CA SER A 633 22.47 33.35 -52.76
C SER A 633 22.42 31.85 -53.09
N GLY A 634 21.25 31.21 -52.96
CA GLY A 634 21.10 29.77 -53.13
C GLY A 634 21.74 28.97 -52.01
N THR A 635 22.15 29.63 -50.92
CA THR A 635 22.64 28.97 -49.71
C THR A 635 21.87 29.49 -48.49
N PHE A 636 22.14 28.95 -47.32
CA PHE A 636 21.47 29.38 -46.08
C PHE A 636 22.27 30.50 -45.41
N THR A 637 21.79 31.73 -45.52
CA THR A 637 22.44 32.93 -45.01
C THR A 637 21.57 33.69 -44.01
N SER A 638 22.12 34.82 -43.52
CA SER A 638 21.38 35.65 -42.56
C SER A 638 20.10 36.23 -43.20
N GLY A 639 19.01 36.10 -42.47
CA GLY A 639 17.68 36.51 -42.93
C GLY A 639 16.87 35.37 -43.54
N ASP A 640 17.52 34.29 -43.94
CA ASP A 640 16.87 33.15 -44.54
C ASP A 640 16.14 32.27 -43.52
N THR A 641 15.14 31.54 -44.01
CA THR A 641 14.41 30.54 -43.24
C THR A 641 14.23 29.27 -44.05
N ILE A 642 14.64 28.15 -43.49
CA ILE A 642 14.37 26.81 -44.03
C ILE A 642 13.22 26.20 -43.22
N ARG A 643 12.22 25.62 -43.91
CA ARG A 643 11.11 24.88 -43.32
C ARG A 643 11.10 23.48 -43.85
N ILE A 644 11.28 22.51 -42.95
CA ILE A 644 11.32 21.09 -43.28
C ILE A 644 9.89 20.59 -43.47
N LEU A 645 9.67 19.84 -44.54
CA LEU A 645 8.38 19.22 -44.88
C LEU A 645 8.46 17.71 -44.70
N GLU A 646 7.44 17.17 -44.03
CA GLU A 646 7.24 15.74 -43.85
C GLU A 646 5.97 15.28 -44.60
N ALA A 647 5.87 13.97 -44.85
CA ALA A 647 4.76 13.36 -45.57
C ALA A 647 4.41 14.13 -46.85
N PHE A 648 5.41 14.57 -47.58
CA PHE A 648 5.21 15.39 -48.78
C PHE A 648 4.73 14.55 -49.97
N VAL A 649 3.48 14.69 -50.34
CA VAL A 649 2.85 14.06 -51.53
C VAL A 649 2.67 15.05 -52.65
N SER A 650 2.22 16.27 -52.33
CA SER A 650 1.99 17.36 -53.30
C SER A 650 2.05 18.71 -52.57
N THR A 651 1.99 19.81 -53.34
CA THR A 651 1.96 21.18 -52.80
C THR A 651 0.72 21.45 -51.91
N ALA A 652 -0.32 20.64 -52.03
CA ALA A 652 -1.50 20.71 -51.17
C ALA A 652 -1.44 19.75 -49.97
N ASN A 653 -0.68 18.64 -50.08
CA ASN A 653 -0.64 17.58 -49.10
C ASN A 653 0.78 17.35 -48.58
N PHE A 654 1.08 17.92 -47.42
CA PHE A 654 2.32 17.80 -46.67
C PHE A 654 2.09 18.29 -45.22
N LYS A 655 3.07 18.03 -44.37
CA LYS A 655 3.13 18.53 -42.99
C LYS A 655 4.36 19.42 -42.81
N PHE A 656 4.22 20.54 -42.12
CA PHE A 656 5.36 21.26 -41.56
C PHE A 656 5.87 20.55 -40.33
N THR A 657 7.17 20.57 -40.12
CA THR A 657 7.75 20.07 -38.85
C THR A 657 8.69 21.10 -38.23
N TYR A 658 9.93 21.18 -38.59
CA TYR A 658 10.89 22.08 -37.98
C TYR A 658 11.31 23.16 -38.95
N ARG A 659 11.59 24.37 -38.40
CA ARG A 659 12.18 25.48 -39.14
C ARG A 659 13.55 25.80 -38.58
N LEU A 660 14.48 26.26 -39.47
CA LEU A 660 15.78 26.76 -39.12
C LEU A 660 15.86 28.22 -39.49
N SER A 661 16.46 29.02 -38.60
CA SER A 661 16.77 30.43 -38.82
C SER A 661 18.01 30.85 -38.05
N TYR A 662 18.69 31.87 -38.50
CA TYR A 662 19.74 32.49 -37.70
C TYR A 662 19.16 33.26 -36.53
N PHE A 663 19.79 33.21 -35.35
CA PHE A 663 19.36 34.01 -34.22
C PHE A 663 20.45 34.92 -33.64
N ASN A 664 21.69 34.65 -33.94
CA ASN A 664 22.82 35.51 -33.62
C ASN A 664 23.93 35.29 -34.64
N LEU A 665 24.52 36.38 -35.12
CA LEU A 665 25.64 36.35 -36.04
C LEU A 665 26.84 37.03 -35.39
N PRO A 666 27.98 36.34 -35.20
CA PRO A 666 29.24 36.93 -34.79
C PRO A 666 29.67 38.05 -35.77
N VAL A 667 30.43 39.04 -35.30
CA VAL A 667 30.95 40.15 -36.12
C VAL A 667 31.76 39.64 -37.33
N ASN A 668 32.45 38.49 -37.15
CA ASN A 668 33.21 37.81 -38.21
C ASN A 668 32.55 36.45 -38.52
N SER A 669 31.29 36.46 -38.94
CA SER A 669 30.56 35.22 -39.23
C SER A 669 31.13 34.49 -40.47
N VAL A 670 31.40 33.22 -40.33
CA VAL A 670 31.78 32.30 -41.40
C VAL A 670 30.55 31.49 -41.79
N GLN A 671 30.06 31.69 -43.00
CA GLN A 671 28.88 31.01 -43.53
C GLN A 671 29.15 29.49 -43.66
N PRO A 672 28.11 28.65 -43.64
CA PRO A 672 28.26 27.21 -43.83
C PRO A 672 28.88 26.88 -45.19
N ALA A 673 29.86 25.99 -45.19
CA ALA A 673 30.67 25.60 -46.35
C ALA A 673 30.61 24.07 -46.61
N GLU A 674 31.29 23.60 -47.64
CA GLU A 674 31.42 22.15 -47.99
C GLU A 674 31.79 21.33 -46.78
N GLY A 675 30.94 20.35 -46.48
CA GLY A 675 31.09 19.37 -45.39
C GLY A 675 30.48 19.76 -44.07
N ASP A 676 30.09 21.04 -43.89
CA ASP A 676 29.42 21.46 -42.64
C ASP A 676 28.06 20.77 -42.48
N LYS A 677 27.71 20.42 -41.26
CA LYS A 677 26.50 19.70 -40.95
C LYS A 677 25.80 20.32 -39.72
N PHE A 678 24.55 20.64 -39.88
CA PHE A 678 23.69 20.99 -38.76
C PHE A 678 22.76 19.82 -38.44
N ILE A 679 22.73 19.41 -37.18
CA ILE A 679 21.95 18.26 -36.72
C ILE A 679 20.79 18.76 -35.86
N ILE A 680 19.57 18.29 -36.12
CA ILE A 680 18.41 18.44 -35.25
C ILE A 680 18.20 17.08 -34.58
N ARG A 681 18.18 17.05 -33.25
CA ARG A 681 17.83 15.90 -32.45
C ARG A 681 16.48 16.13 -31.78
N THR A 682 15.64 15.11 -31.82
CA THR A 682 14.31 15.18 -31.20
C THR A 682 14.12 14.09 -30.15
N SER A 683 13.37 14.42 -29.11
CA SER A 683 12.85 13.40 -28.19
C SER A 683 11.75 12.59 -28.90
N LYS A 684 11.68 11.30 -28.59
CA LYS A 684 10.73 10.36 -29.20
C LYS A 684 10.24 9.40 -28.12
N GLN A 685 8.93 9.25 -28.02
CA GLN A 685 8.32 8.25 -27.16
C GLN A 685 8.70 6.83 -27.59
N PHE A 686 8.55 5.86 -26.71
CA PHE A 686 8.67 4.46 -27.08
C PHE A 686 7.49 4.01 -27.96
N ALA A 687 7.78 3.16 -28.95
CA ALA A 687 6.83 2.54 -29.86
C ALA A 687 6.98 1.01 -29.81
N GLU A 688 6.07 0.27 -30.42
CA GLU A 688 6.03 -1.20 -30.44
C GLU A 688 7.34 -1.88 -30.85
N ASN A 689 8.17 -1.23 -31.66
CA ASN A 689 9.45 -1.76 -32.10
C ASN A 689 10.62 -1.43 -31.16
N ASP A 690 10.40 -0.57 -30.20
CA ASP A 690 11.41 -0.20 -29.21
C ASP A 690 11.48 -1.26 -28.12
N TYR A 691 12.67 -1.62 -27.67
CA TYR A 691 12.86 -2.46 -26.50
C TYR A 691 14.23 -2.24 -25.85
N PHE A 692 14.27 -2.52 -24.55
CA PHE A 692 15.51 -2.70 -23.81
C PHE A 692 15.76 -4.17 -23.59
N GLU A 693 17.05 -4.54 -23.52
CA GLU A 693 17.45 -5.90 -23.21
C GLU A 693 18.67 -5.87 -22.27
N PHE A 694 18.64 -6.73 -21.25
CA PHE A 694 19.75 -6.90 -20.33
C PHE A 694 19.85 -8.35 -19.87
N THR A 695 21.05 -8.71 -19.39
CA THR A 695 21.35 -10.04 -18.83
C THR A 695 21.71 -9.88 -17.37
N THR A 696 21.32 -10.85 -16.55
CA THR A 696 21.60 -10.87 -15.10
C THR A 696 22.64 -11.92 -14.76
N HIS A 697 23.46 -11.59 -13.76
CA HIS A 697 24.40 -12.51 -13.11
C HIS A 697 24.06 -12.59 -11.64
N ALA A 698 23.88 -13.81 -11.12
CA ALA A 698 23.49 -14.07 -9.75
C ALA A 698 24.59 -13.69 -8.75
N ALA A 699 24.19 -13.37 -7.53
CA ALA A 699 25.12 -13.24 -6.43
C ALA A 699 25.83 -14.56 -6.12
N GLY A 700 27.04 -14.48 -5.60
CA GLY A 700 27.81 -15.69 -5.29
C GLY A 700 28.97 -15.46 -4.33
N ILE A 701 29.72 -16.51 -4.08
CA ILE A 701 30.94 -16.49 -3.27
C ILE A 701 32.16 -16.82 -4.14
N LYS A 702 33.20 -16.01 -4.01
CA LYS A 702 34.53 -16.29 -4.57
C LYS A 702 35.51 -16.60 -3.44
N ASN A 703 36.02 -17.83 -3.40
CA ASN A 703 36.92 -18.31 -2.33
C ASN A 703 38.23 -17.48 -2.24
N ASP A 704 38.77 -17.04 -3.36
CA ASP A 704 40.00 -16.22 -3.33
C ASP A 704 39.75 -14.84 -2.71
N LEU A 705 38.59 -14.26 -2.97
CA LEU A 705 38.16 -13.02 -2.29
C LEU A 705 37.92 -13.27 -0.79
N ALA A 706 37.27 -14.39 -0.45
CA ALA A 706 37.04 -14.79 0.94
C ALA A 706 38.34 -14.94 1.74
N LYS A 707 39.36 -15.60 1.13
CA LYS A 707 40.71 -15.72 1.74
C LYS A 707 41.30 -14.36 2.10
N GLY A 708 41.20 -13.38 1.20
CA GLY A 708 41.69 -12.02 1.43
C GLY A 708 40.91 -11.24 2.48
N GLN A 709 39.74 -11.71 2.85
CA GLN A 709 38.81 -11.06 3.80
C GLN A 709 38.82 -11.71 5.20
N MET A 710 39.53 -12.81 5.43
CA MET A 710 39.54 -13.50 6.71
C MET A 710 39.98 -12.60 7.88
N ASP A 711 40.87 -11.64 7.64
CA ASP A 711 41.33 -10.67 8.67
C ASP A 711 40.25 -9.62 9.04
N ASN A 712 39.18 -9.51 8.30
CA ASN A 712 38.04 -8.65 8.63
C ASN A 712 37.09 -9.26 9.65
N ILE A 713 37.26 -10.55 9.98
CA ILE A 713 36.45 -11.24 10.97
C ILE A 713 36.61 -10.56 12.32
N SER A 714 35.47 -10.16 12.89
CA SER A 714 35.47 -9.42 14.17
C SER A 714 34.28 -9.84 15.04
N VAL A 715 34.38 -9.48 16.32
CA VAL A 715 33.30 -9.73 17.29
C VAL A 715 32.66 -8.40 17.69
N VAL A 716 31.36 -8.33 17.70
CA VAL A 716 30.60 -7.10 17.99
C VAL A 716 29.54 -7.40 19.05
N PRO A 717 29.49 -6.65 20.16
CA PRO A 717 30.43 -5.65 20.60
C PRO A 717 31.71 -6.28 21.16
N ASN A 718 32.81 -5.57 21.06
CA ASN A 718 34.08 -5.97 21.68
C ASN A 718 34.76 -4.72 22.28
N PRO A 719 34.82 -4.60 23.61
CA PRO A 719 34.33 -5.55 24.61
C PRO A 719 32.81 -5.59 24.72
N TYR A 720 32.27 -6.74 25.15
CA TYR A 720 30.89 -6.84 25.60
C TYR A 720 30.80 -6.34 27.04
N ILE A 721 30.03 -5.28 27.30
CA ILE A 721 29.95 -4.60 28.59
C ILE A 721 28.50 -4.71 29.13
N GLY A 722 28.26 -5.75 29.94
CA GLY A 722 27.01 -5.95 30.68
C GLY A 722 25.74 -6.11 29.82
N THR A 723 25.46 -5.14 28.94
CA THR A 723 24.38 -5.16 27.97
C THR A 723 24.78 -4.42 26.69
N ALA A 724 24.23 -4.81 25.56
CA ALA A 724 24.40 -4.08 24.29
C ALA A 724 23.15 -3.22 23.99
N SER A 725 23.34 -2.15 23.21
CA SER A 725 22.26 -1.19 22.90
C SER A 725 21.09 -1.79 22.08
N TRP A 726 21.28 -2.97 21.51
CA TRP A 726 20.28 -3.72 20.73
C TRP A 726 19.64 -4.87 21.52
N GLU A 727 20.04 -5.08 22.79
CA GLU A 727 19.41 -6.07 23.64
C GLU A 727 18.08 -5.54 24.14
N ARG A 728 17.04 -6.36 24.03
CA ARG A 728 15.70 -6.04 24.49
C ARG A 728 15.70 -5.79 25.99
N ARG A 729 15.10 -4.69 26.43
CA ARG A 729 14.87 -4.47 27.87
C ARG A 729 13.80 -5.43 28.34
N VAL A 730 14.16 -6.40 29.13
CA VAL A 730 13.18 -7.32 29.76
C VAL A 730 12.45 -6.55 30.84
N LEU A 731 11.16 -6.26 30.61
CA LEU A 731 10.30 -5.57 31.60
C LEU A 731 9.92 -6.49 32.79
N LEU A 732 10.09 -7.78 32.66
CA LEU A 732 9.82 -8.77 33.71
C LEU A 732 11.11 -9.21 34.41
N GLN A 733 11.10 -9.25 35.73
CA GLN A 733 12.26 -9.59 36.57
C GLN A 733 12.79 -11.02 36.45
N ALA A 734 12.18 -11.87 35.61
CA ALA A 734 12.57 -13.27 35.42
C ALA A 734 13.05 -13.49 33.97
N GLY A 735 14.34 -13.73 33.81
CA GLY A 735 14.95 -14.09 32.55
C GLY A 735 16.31 -13.45 32.30
N ARG A 736 17.10 -14.07 31.43
CA ARG A 736 18.49 -13.65 31.13
C ARG A 736 18.53 -12.47 30.13
N GLY A 737 17.45 -12.22 29.40
CA GLY A 737 17.44 -11.30 28.25
C GLY A 737 18.20 -11.86 27.04
N ASP A 738 18.19 -11.11 25.94
CA ASP A 738 18.81 -11.51 24.65
C ASP A 738 20.33 -11.18 24.62
N ARG A 739 21.07 -11.59 25.65
CA ARG A 739 22.52 -11.37 25.73
C ARG A 739 23.23 -12.11 24.62
N LYS A 740 23.89 -11.39 23.72
CA LYS A 740 24.64 -12.00 22.62
C LYS A 740 25.81 -11.14 22.16
N ILE A 741 26.77 -11.81 21.54
CA ILE A 741 27.78 -11.20 20.68
C ILE A 741 27.63 -11.78 19.27
N ASP A 742 27.97 -10.98 18.27
CA ASP A 742 27.94 -11.40 16.87
C ASP A 742 29.38 -11.52 16.34
N PHE A 743 29.73 -12.66 15.78
CA PHE A 743 30.86 -12.81 14.89
C PHE A 743 30.44 -12.35 13.52
N THR A 744 31.22 -11.45 12.92
CA THR A 744 30.86 -10.77 11.66
C THR A 744 31.91 -11.01 10.58
N HIS A 745 31.54 -10.78 9.30
CA HIS A 745 32.40 -11.02 8.10
C HIS A 745 32.86 -12.48 7.95
N LEU A 746 32.10 -13.41 8.49
CA LEU A 746 32.37 -14.83 8.40
C LEU A 746 32.16 -15.37 6.98
N PRO A 747 32.92 -16.38 6.54
CA PRO A 747 32.55 -17.19 5.38
C PRO A 747 31.19 -17.87 5.56
N PRO A 748 30.49 -18.26 4.47
CA PRO A 748 29.20 -18.93 4.55
C PRO A 748 29.25 -20.22 5.38
N VAL A 749 30.32 -20.98 5.25
CA VAL A 749 30.53 -22.23 5.96
C VAL A 749 31.82 -22.13 6.79
N CYS A 750 31.69 -22.19 8.11
CA CYS A 750 32.85 -22.21 9.01
C CYS A 750 32.49 -22.79 10.38
N THR A 751 33.51 -23.17 11.11
CA THR A 751 33.42 -23.57 12.54
C THR A 751 34.19 -22.56 13.38
N ILE A 752 33.56 -22.07 14.44
CA ILE A 752 34.16 -21.16 15.41
C ILE A 752 34.36 -21.91 16.72
N ARG A 753 35.58 -21.99 17.20
CA ARG A 753 35.94 -22.54 18.52
C ARG A 753 36.39 -21.41 19.43
N ILE A 754 35.77 -21.32 20.59
CA ILE A 754 36.04 -20.26 21.58
C ILE A 754 36.78 -20.85 22.76
N TYR A 755 37.86 -20.25 23.17
CA TYR A 755 38.74 -20.71 24.22
C TYR A 755 38.98 -19.64 25.28
N THR A 756 39.22 -20.08 26.49
CA THR A 756 39.82 -19.22 27.52
C THR A 756 41.28 -18.90 27.17
N VAL A 757 41.87 -17.89 27.78
CA VAL A 757 43.33 -17.58 27.62
C VAL A 757 44.21 -18.73 28.05
N ALA A 758 43.72 -19.66 28.87
CA ALA A 758 44.45 -20.87 29.28
C ALA A 758 44.35 -22.02 28.27
N GLY A 759 43.59 -21.84 27.15
CA GLY A 759 43.40 -22.84 26.10
C GLY A 759 42.29 -23.84 26.35
N ALA A 760 41.46 -23.66 27.39
CA ALA A 760 40.30 -24.51 27.62
C ALA A 760 39.16 -24.13 26.62
N LEU A 761 38.59 -25.13 25.93
CA LEU A 761 37.47 -24.94 25.02
C LEU A 761 36.19 -24.56 25.83
N VAL A 762 35.52 -23.50 25.39
CA VAL A 762 34.32 -22.95 26.02
C VAL A 762 33.08 -23.25 25.17
N LYS A 763 33.19 -23.05 23.84
CA LYS A 763 32.05 -23.23 22.92
C LYS A 763 32.53 -23.56 21.53
N THR A 764 31.80 -24.44 20.86
CA THR A 764 31.91 -24.65 19.42
C THR A 764 30.63 -24.21 18.72
N LEU A 765 30.75 -23.31 17.74
CA LEU A 765 29.66 -22.82 16.92
C LEU A 765 29.88 -23.28 15.47
N TYR A 766 28.78 -23.67 14.82
CA TYR A 766 28.79 -24.10 13.42
C TYR A 766 27.96 -23.12 12.62
N LYS A 767 28.54 -22.62 11.52
CA LYS A 767 27.87 -21.75 10.56
C LYS A 767 27.72 -22.48 9.22
N ASN A 768 26.51 -22.49 8.73
CA ASN A 768 26.17 -22.88 7.37
C ASN A 768 25.02 -21.96 6.91
N SER A 769 25.34 -20.92 6.16
CA SER A 769 24.41 -19.90 5.74
C SER A 769 24.60 -19.55 4.27
N SER A 770 23.66 -18.77 3.73
CA SER A 770 23.74 -18.18 2.40
C SER A 770 24.82 -17.07 2.34
N PHE A 771 25.08 -16.59 1.13
CA PHE A 771 26.10 -15.59 0.84
C PHE A 771 25.76 -14.20 1.41
N ASP A 772 24.50 -13.91 1.70
CA ASP A 772 24.02 -12.64 2.25
C ASP A 772 24.17 -12.51 3.77
N ASN A 773 24.48 -13.61 4.45
CA ASN A 773 24.66 -13.63 5.90
C ASN A 773 26.11 -13.95 6.28
N GLY A 774 26.88 -12.94 6.64
CA GLY A 774 28.24 -13.05 7.16
C GLY A 774 28.33 -13.04 8.70
N SER A 775 27.21 -13.17 9.42
CA SER A 775 27.18 -13.08 10.88
C SER A 775 26.77 -14.40 11.52
N LEU A 776 27.22 -14.62 12.77
CA LEU A 776 26.78 -15.71 13.63
C LEU A 776 26.74 -15.23 15.08
N SER A 777 25.56 -15.32 15.70
CA SER A 777 25.37 -14.89 17.10
C SER A 777 25.75 -16.00 18.07
N TRP A 778 26.30 -15.60 19.22
CA TRP A 778 26.53 -16.44 20.36
C TRP A 778 25.92 -15.83 21.62
N ASP A 779 25.12 -16.61 22.33
CA ASP A 779 24.37 -16.20 23.52
C ASP A 779 25.22 -16.14 24.81
N LEU A 780 26.53 -16.24 24.73
CA LEU A 780 27.47 -16.24 25.87
C LEU A 780 27.25 -17.42 26.84
N ILE A 781 26.74 -18.55 26.35
CA ILE A 781 26.60 -19.78 27.11
C ILE A 781 27.63 -20.80 26.62
N SER A 782 28.33 -21.43 27.54
CA SER A 782 29.29 -22.52 27.27
C SER A 782 28.59 -23.77 26.75
N ASP A 783 29.39 -24.76 26.26
CA ASP A 783 28.84 -26.06 25.86
C ASP A 783 28.24 -26.81 27.06
N ASP A 784 28.66 -26.50 28.28
CA ASP A 784 28.11 -27.05 29.54
C ASP A 784 26.82 -26.34 30.02
N GLY A 785 26.28 -25.39 29.24
CA GLY A 785 25.07 -24.67 29.57
C GLY A 785 25.21 -23.57 30.64
N MET A 786 26.42 -23.14 30.96
CA MET A 786 26.69 -22.11 31.96
C MET A 786 27.03 -20.77 31.30
N GLU A 787 26.66 -19.67 31.95
CA GLU A 787 27.14 -18.35 31.56
C GLU A 787 28.66 -18.25 31.65
N VAL A 788 29.27 -17.63 30.64
CA VAL A 788 30.73 -17.45 30.60
C VAL A 788 31.18 -16.42 31.62
N ALA A 789 32.36 -16.63 32.20
CA ALA A 789 32.97 -15.69 33.15
C ALA A 789 33.44 -14.42 32.45
N TYR A 790 33.58 -13.35 33.20
CA TYR A 790 34.22 -12.12 32.69
C TYR A 790 35.69 -12.38 32.42
N GLY A 791 36.20 -11.87 31.30
CA GLY A 791 37.59 -12.08 30.93
C GLY A 791 37.84 -11.93 29.43
N LEU A 792 39.07 -12.25 29.05
CA LEU A 792 39.51 -12.29 27.67
C LEU A 792 39.33 -13.71 27.11
N TYR A 793 38.79 -13.79 25.91
CA TYR A 793 38.55 -15.03 25.15
C TYR A 793 39.33 -14.98 23.83
N ILE A 794 39.74 -16.14 23.36
CA ILE A 794 40.37 -16.34 22.06
C ILE A 794 39.36 -17.14 21.23
N TYR A 795 39.15 -16.73 19.98
CA TYR A 795 38.34 -17.49 19.05
C TYR A 795 39.18 -17.91 17.83
N HIS A 796 38.88 -19.09 17.33
CA HIS A 796 39.48 -19.68 16.13
C HIS A 796 38.36 -19.99 15.16
N VAL A 797 38.42 -19.36 13.99
CA VAL A 797 37.51 -19.62 12.85
C VAL A 797 38.26 -20.53 11.88
N ASP A 798 37.63 -21.65 11.56
CA ASP A 798 38.12 -22.64 10.60
C ASP A 798 37.10 -22.73 9.43
N ALA A 799 37.47 -22.29 8.25
CA ALA A 799 36.63 -22.27 7.06
C ALA A 799 37.23 -23.19 5.97
N PRO A 800 36.61 -24.35 5.68
CA PRO A 800 37.10 -25.32 4.70
C PRO A 800 37.35 -24.68 3.34
N ASN A 801 38.53 -24.94 2.76
CA ASN A 801 39.01 -24.43 1.44
C ASN A 801 39.23 -22.91 1.36
N ILE A 802 39.00 -22.16 2.47
CA ILE A 802 39.21 -20.71 2.54
C ILE A 802 40.41 -20.43 3.42
N GLY A 803 40.42 -20.88 4.67
CA GLY A 803 41.52 -20.63 5.62
C GLY A 803 41.08 -20.61 7.06
N GLU A 804 42.02 -20.16 7.91
CA GLU A 804 41.79 -20.03 9.36
C GLU A 804 42.03 -18.60 9.80
N HIS A 805 41.35 -18.17 10.85
CA HIS A 805 41.57 -16.88 11.52
C HIS A 805 41.51 -17.03 13.02
N ILE A 806 42.39 -16.34 13.72
CA ILE A 806 42.43 -16.31 15.20
C ILE A 806 42.28 -14.87 15.65
N GLY A 807 41.34 -14.63 16.53
CA GLY A 807 41.11 -13.33 17.14
C GLY A 807 40.82 -13.41 18.62
N LYS A 808 40.55 -12.26 19.23
CA LYS A 808 40.27 -12.13 20.66
C LYS A 808 39.14 -11.15 20.91
N PHE A 809 38.36 -11.37 21.97
CA PHE A 809 37.35 -10.46 22.48
C PHE A 809 37.33 -10.49 24.00
N ALA A 810 36.71 -9.48 24.60
CA ALA A 810 36.56 -9.38 26.03
C ALA A 810 35.05 -9.32 26.43
N VAL A 811 34.76 -10.00 27.54
CA VAL A 811 33.49 -9.91 28.26
C VAL A 811 33.75 -9.20 29.56
N ILE A 812 33.11 -8.05 29.80
CA ILE A 812 33.26 -7.17 30.97
C ILE A 812 31.87 -6.98 31.56
N LYS A 813 31.72 -6.95 32.84
CA LYS A 813 30.46 -6.70 33.53
C LYS A 813 30.21 -5.21 33.74
#